data_07ef384f743f987029fc0e00fa118507
#
_entry.id   07ef384f743f987029fc0e00fa118507
#
_cell.length_a   1.000
_cell.length_b   1.000
_cell.length_c   1.000
_cell.angle_alpha   90.00
_cell.angle_beta   90.00
_cell.angle_gamma   90.00
#
_symmetry.space_group_name_H-M   'P 1'
#
loop_
_entity.id
_entity.type
_entity.pdbx_description
1 polymer ?
#
loop_
_entity_poly.entity_id
_entity_poly.type
_entity_poly.pdbx_seq_one_letter_code
_entity_poly.pdbx_strand_id
1 'polypeptide(L)'
;MGSPWRVRAVHLLLFLLLAALPRAAAAQEEGLFELRLTALPESRTVTVVLDPRGQPLIPLRATLEYLQIPFEDRGDTLALQWPPGVWSTRVDLSTRAVVSGTTAFIVPAEEWLRREREVFLSAAALGRVLGGEVNVDWENVSILLAGPVEFPAVRRAGNASRREGGRPGLLRPAPEPDVPYPARSGGLAAGWGLSGTVTNSEFQGRLRTDLGVAVGGGALEGGGAMLFDTSGVRIADPRLQYARAFPRSSAIRQARLGDVLSEGLVSRPLFGFTVTNEPLYAPTYFGEALIRPVVPAGWEYEVYQGEQLVGVGTRNAPEPVAAQLGYGATPVRIRLLGPAGQERTEELTFLTPALQVPAGEWRYHAGGGVCRYSTACEGFGYADGRYGVSPSLTVGLGGEYTQRDSGADARPYGMLSYGLRPELRMELRLRAGALAHGTVYRYDRYGGWRLSGGWQRQDEVASLAEPVWFGEGTAALKGPLPGRGRTLILQARARSRGDGAAPAWQAGMTSGYGRVQVALAYETGFQPVDVATVQAHTFLPRHLVRRLRDVNVNARVDYGAARVQNASVGVMFRAGEWASVSIAGGWQASTGAPSLALTFIARSPAAYFQANAFSEAGRSGAFVTAGGGVAWGRDGTAATPFETLGRSGVSGRVFVDENANGVMDPGEEPARLVPVVVGGERAVTDREGRYAAWGVLPYAVLPVGIDTLNMAATDLSPGVAESLLRPTPNLYTPVDLPLVRTREAYGRVRWTGNPRGLGGITVEARRAGDEAPRRVATFSDGEFYFPRLPAGTWTLTVAASSLQALRAAPDPQPIVFTVPSSAGSDPVQIPPIELRAAP
;
A
#
# COMPACT_ATOMS: atom_id res chain seq x y z
N MET A 1 -41.57 49.07 -12.75
CA MET A 1 -40.46 50.01 -12.49
C MET A 1 -40.34 50.22 -10.98
N GLY A 2 -39.61 49.39 -10.28
CA GLY A 2 -39.43 49.46 -8.83
C GLY A 2 -37.97 49.88 -8.53
N SER A 3 -37.86 50.98 -7.85
CA SER A 3 -36.65 51.77 -7.64
C SER A 3 -35.56 51.01 -6.90
N PRO A 4 -34.31 51.05 -7.32
CA PRO A 4 -33.17 50.31 -6.70
C PRO A 4 -32.67 50.91 -5.35
N TRP A 5 -33.33 51.87 -4.79
CA TRP A 5 -32.92 52.57 -3.56
C TRP A 5 -33.35 51.89 -2.27
N ARG A 6 -34.34 51.05 -2.27
CA ARG A 6 -34.84 50.35 -1.07
C ARG A 6 -33.95 49.15 -0.65
N VAL A 7 -33.27 48.53 -1.57
CA VAL A 7 -32.39 47.39 -1.27
C VAL A 7 -31.06 47.85 -0.63
N ARG A 8 -30.55 49.02 -1.03
CA ARG A 8 -29.29 49.58 -0.44
C ARG A 8 -29.44 50.08 0.98
N ALA A 9 -30.62 50.60 1.34
CA ALA A 9 -30.87 51.06 2.72
C ALA A 9 -30.96 49.90 3.73
N VAL A 10 -31.51 48.77 3.36
CA VAL A 10 -31.60 47.58 4.21
C VAL A 10 -30.21 46.96 4.45
N HIS A 11 -29.37 46.95 3.43
CA HIS A 11 -27.98 46.42 3.59
C HIS A 11 -27.09 47.34 4.40
N LEU A 12 -27.31 48.67 4.37
CA LEU A 12 -26.57 49.63 5.21
C LEU A 12 -27.00 49.55 6.67
N LEU A 13 -28.27 49.33 6.94
CA LEU A 13 -28.79 49.12 8.30
C LEU A 13 -28.35 47.81 8.91
N LEU A 14 -28.30 46.73 8.12
CA LEU A 14 -27.75 45.44 8.59
C LEU A 14 -26.24 45.54 8.87
N PHE A 15 -25.51 46.31 8.07
CA PHE A 15 -24.07 46.53 8.29
C PHE A 15 -23.78 47.37 9.51
N LEU A 16 -24.62 48.37 9.82
CA LEU A 16 -24.50 49.20 11.04
C LEU A 16 -24.97 48.47 12.30
N LEU A 17 -25.93 47.56 12.20
CA LEU A 17 -26.36 46.71 13.33
C LEU A 17 -25.33 45.61 13.67
N LEU A 18 -24.60 45.09 12.68
CA LEU A 18 -23.47 44.16 12.87
C LEU A 18 -22.21 44.85 13.43
N ALA A 19 -22.06 46.16 13.23
CA ALA A 19 -20.93 46.93 13.77
C ALA A 19 -21.12 47.42 15.21
N ALA A 20 -22.33 47.30 15.77
CA ALA A 20 -22.67 47.75 17.14
C ALA A 20 -22.77 46.61 18.19
N LEU A 21 -22.40 45.39 17.82
CA LEU A 21 -22.23 44.34 18.83
C LEU A 21 -20.96 44.64 19.65
N PRO A 22 -21.04 44.73 21.00
CA PRO A 22 -19.84 44.79 21.78
C PRO A 22 -18.97 43.61 21.46
N ARG A 23 -17.71 43.85 21.09
CA ARG A 23 -16.70 42.80 21.04
C ARG A 23 -16.61 42.25 22.46
N ALA A 24 -17.34 41.17 22.71
CA ALA A 24 -17.04 40.33 23.86
C ALA A 24 -15.56 39.96 23.72
N ALA A 25 -14.78 40.25 24.75
CA ALA A 25 -13.42 39.75 24.86
C ALA A 25 -13.56 38.26 24.64
N ALA A 26 -13.06 37.78 23.52
CA ALA A 26 -13.15 36.37 23.16
C ALA A 26 -12.42 35.60 24.26
N ALA A 27 -13.16 34.86 25.07
CA ALA A 27 -12.57 33.84 25.93
C ALA A 27 -11.78 32.93 24.99
N GLN A 28 -10.46 32.89 25.19
CA GLN A 28 -9.60 32.01 24.38
C GLN A 28 -10.03 30.57 24.69
N GLU A 29 -10.57 29.90 23.71
CA GLU A 29 -10.98 28.51 23.82
C GLU A 29 -9.74 27.61 23.96
N GLU A 30 -9.82 26.67 24.90
CA GLU A 30 -8.79 25.65 25.10
C GLU A 30 -9.25 24.33 24.50
N GLY A 31 -8.34 23.63 23.88
CA GLY A 31 -8.57 22.30 23.29
C GLY A 31 -7.53 21.29 23.77
N LEU A 32 -7.91 20.03 23.80
CA LEU A 32 -7.00 18.93 24.10
C LEU A 32 -6.56 18.28 22.77
N PHE A 33 -5.27 18.23 22.51
CA PHE A 33 -4.67 17.64 21.34
C PHE A 33 -3.63 16.61 21.74
N GLU A 34 -3.42 15.60 20.90
CA GLU A 34 -2.37 14.61 21.07
C GLU A 34 -1.11 15.02 20.30
N LEU A 35 0.00 15.20 21.00
CA LEU A 35 1.31 15.27 20.36
C LEU A 35 1.70 13.88 19.89
N ARG A 36 2.03 13.75 18.60
CA ARG A 36 2.44 12.50 17.97
C ARG A 36 3.74 12.67 17.20
N LEU A 37 4.60 11.69 17.33
CA LEU A 37 5.75 11.49 16.46
C LEU A 37 5.45 10.33 15.52
N THR A 38 5.68 10.49 14.24
CA THR A 38 5.43 9.43 13.23
C THR A 38 6.19 8.14 13.55
N ALA A 39 7.30 8.23 14.27
CA ALA A 39 8.18 7.12 14.62
C ALA A 39 7.88 6.48 15.98
N LEU A 40 6.94 7.00 16.77
CA LEU A 40 6.59 6.47 18.08
C LEU A 40 5.10 6.13 18.18
N PRO A 41 4.75 4.96 18.74
CA PRO A 41 3.34 4.62 19.00
C PRO A 41 2.74 5.42 20.16
N GLU A 42 3.57 6.02 21.03
CA GLU A 42 3.15 6.74 22.21
C GLU A 42 2.82 8.20 21.85
N SER A 43 1.63 8.66 22.22
CA SER A 43 1.19 10.04 22.11
C SER A 43 1.12 10.68 23.50
N ARG A 44 1.18 12.03 23.56
CA ARG A 44 0.98 12.80 24.79
C ARG A 44 -0.13 13.82 24.58
N THR A 45 -1.16 13.78 25.39
CA THR A 45 -2.20 14.80 25.40
C THR A 45 -1.66 16.10 25.97
N VAL A 46 -1.90 17.21 25.28
CA VAL A 46 -1.54 18.57 25.71
C VAL A 46 -2.72 19.50 25.54
N THR A 47 -2.81 20.49 26.43
CA THR A 47 -3.77 21.58 26.29
C THR A 47 -3.19 22.62 25.33
N VAL A 48 -3.90 22.91 24.26
CA VAL A 48 -3.60 23.99 23.32
C VAL A 48 -4.56 25.15 23.55
N VAL A 49 -4.15 26.34 23.16
CA VAL A 49 -5.02 27.50 23.15
C VAL A 49 -5.37 27.85 21.72
N LEU A 50 -6.64 28.03 21.42
CA LEU A 50 -7.05 28.40 20.07
C LEU A 50 -6.88 29.93 19.88
N ASP A 51 -6.24 30.32 18.78
CA ASP A 51 -6.13 31.71 18.39
C ASP A 51 -7.50 32.24 17.88
N PRO A 52 -7.69 33.55 17.65
CA PRO A 52 -8.95 34.11 17.15
C PRO A 52 -9.39 33.60 15.78
N ARG A 53 -8.53 32.87 15.09
CA ARG A 53 -8.83 32.21 13.80
C ARG A 53 -9.11 30.72 13.99
N GLY A 54 -9.16 30.22 15.22
CA GLY A 54 -9.38 28.82 15.55
C GLY A 54 -8.16 27.93 15.32
N GLN A 55 -6.93 28.47 15.15
CA GLN A 55 -5.73 27.68 15.01
C GLN A 55 -5.11 27.35 16.37
N PRO A 56 -4.60 26.12 16.60
CA PRO A 56 -4.04 25.76 17.87
C PRO A 56 -2.65 26.38 18.08
N LEU A 57 -2.49 27.06 19.20
CA LEU A 57 -1.20 27.43 19.74
C LEU A 57 -0.72 26.32 20.69
N ILE A 58 0.46 25.78 20.43
CA ILE A 58 0.99 24.54 21.00
C ILE A 58 1.95 24.89 22.15
N PRO A 59 1.85 24.26 23.33
CA PRO A 59 2.71 24.52 24.47
C PRO A 59 4.16 24.08 24.21
N LEU A 60 5.12 25.02 24.28
CA LEU A 60 6.53 24.75 23.96
C LEU A 60 7.18 23.80 24.97
N ARG A 61 7.02 24.05 26.27
CA ARG A 61 7.68 23.26 27.32
C ARG A 61 7.16 21.83 27.31
N ALA A 62 5.83 21.63 27.26
CA ALA A 62 5.23 20.31 27.18
C ALA A 62 5.69 19.54 25.94
N THR A 63 5.88 20.24 24.82
CA THR A 63 6.41 19.64 23.58
C THR A 63 7.88 19.25 23.73
N LEU A 64 8.72 20.10 24.32
CA LEU A 64 10.14 19.78 24.58
C LEU A 64 10.29 18.58 25.51
N GLU A 65 9.45 18.49 26.54
CA GLU A 65 9.41 17.33 27.44
C GLU A 65 9.00 16.04 26.70
N TYR A 66 7.99 16.11 25.86
CA TYR A 66 7.55 14.98 25.04
C TYR A 66 8.65 14.52 24.09
N LEU A 67 9.33 15.44 23.43
CA LEU A 67 10.46 15.17 22.55
C LEU A 67 11.73 14.77 23.32
N GLN A 68 11.71 14.88 24.63
CA GLN A 68 12.87 14.67 25.55
C GLN A 68 14.09 15.54 25.19
N ILE A 69 13.83 16.76 24.66
CA ILE A 69 14.87 17.74 24.40
C ILE A 69 15.24 18.42 25.71
N PRO A 70 16.50 18.32 26.17
CA PRO A 70 16.92 19.02 27.38
C PRO A 70 16.87 20.52 27.20
N PHE A 71 16.32 21.24 28.19
CA PHE A 71 16.30 22.71 28.19
C PHE A 71 16.56 23.26 29.59
N GLU A 72 17.16 24.41 29.63
CA GLU A 72 17.37 25.21 30.88
C GLU A 72 16.48 26.44 30.86
N ASP A 73 15.72 26.61 31.93
CA ASP A 73 14.91 27.81 32.18
C ASP A 73 15.74 28.83 33.00
N ARG A 74 16.10 29.93 32.37
CA ARG A 74 16.84 31.03 33.00
C ARG A 74 15.96 32.30 33.18
N GLY A 75 14.69 32.10 33.55
CA GLY A 75 13.71 33.16 33.72
C GLY A 75 13.09 33.66 32.42
N ASP A 76 13.67 34.65 31.76
CA ASP A 76 13.18 35.16 30.49
C ASP A 76 13.85 34.52 29.27
N THR A 77 14.63 33.46 29.45
CA THR A 77 15.29 32.74 28.36
C THR A 77 15.19 31.22 28.56
N LEU A 78 14.72 30.52 27.55
CA LEU A 78 14.82 29.06 27.43
C LEU A 78 16.03 28.72 26.56
N ALA A 79 16.99 27.99 27.11
CA ALA A 79 18.14 27.48 26.39
C ALA A 79 17.95 25.98 26.12
N LEU A 80 17.81 25.61 24.85
CA LEU A 80 17.59 24.24 24.38
C LEU A 80 18.91 23.61 23.92
N GLN A 81 19.18 22.36 24.32
CA GLN A 81 20.28 21.58 23.78
C GLN A 81 19.83 20.84 22.51
N TRP A 82 19.45 21.63 21.51
CA TRP A 82 18.93 21.11 20.24
C TRP A 82 19.30 22.04 19.08
N PRO A 83 19.69 21.53 17.86
CA PRO A 83 19.99 20.12 17.56
C PRO A 83 21.27 19.61 18.24
N PRO A 84 21.43 18.27 18.42
CA PRO A 84 22.54 17.71 19.17
C PRO A 84 23.89 17.98 18.50
N GLY A 85 24.87 18.43 19.29
CA GLY A 85 26.31 18.47 18.92
C GLY A 85 26.83 19.73 18.26
N VAL A 86 26.00 20.65 17.81
CA VAL A 86 26.48 21.84 17.04
C VAL A 86 25.94 23.18 17.57
N TRP A 87 24.72 23.25 18.06
CA TRP A 87 24.05 24.52 18.38
C TRP A 87 23.21 24.43 19.65
N SER A 88 23.20 25.51 20.43
CA SER A 88 22.18 25.73 21.44
C SER A 88 21.14 26.72 20.87
N THR A 89 19.89 26.28 20.79
CA THR A 89 18.80 27.18 20.46
C THR A 89 18.41 27.98 21.71
N ARG A 90 18.32 29.28 21.61
CA ARG A 90 17.85 30.17 22.68
C ARG A 90 16.57 30.82 22.27
N VAL A 91 15.57 30.77 23.15
CA VAL A 91 14.27 31.41 22.98
C VAL A 91 14.14 32.47 24.06
N ASP A 92 14.16 33.73 23.69
CA ASP A 92 13.95 34.85 24.59
C ASP A 92 12.43 35.10 24.76
N LEU A 93 11.95 34.93 25.99
CA LEU A 93 10.53 34.96 26.32
C LEU A 93 9.98 36.38 26.41
N SER A 94 10.84 37.39 26.52
CA SER A 94 10.47 38.78 26.57
C SER A 94 10.43 39.45 25.19
N THR A 95 11.42 39.18 24.37
CA THR A 95 11.55 39.75 23.03
C THR A 95 10.98 38.90 21.91
N ARG A 96 10.61 37.63 22.20
CA ARG A 96 10.17 36.62 21.24
C ARG A 96 11.24 36.25 20.21
N ALA A 97 12.50 36.60 20.49
CA ALA A 97 13.61 36.28 19.63
C ALA A 97 14.07 34.83 19.82
N VAL A 98 14.29 34.17 18.72
CA VAL A 98 14.85 32.82 18.69
C VAL A 98 16.18 32.86 17.95
N VAL A 99 17.23 32.34 18.58
CA VAL A 99 18.55 32.20 18.00
C VAL A 99 18.93 30.73 17.96
N SER A 100 19.09 30.16 16.76
CA SER A 100 19.50 28.79 16.53
C SER A 100 20.70 28.78 15.60
N GLY A 101 21.88 28.54 16.16
CA GLY A 101 23.14 28.61 15.41
C GLY A 101 23.41 29.99 14.81
N THR A 102 23.52 30.04 13.50
CA THR A 102 23.71 31.30 12.73
C THR A 102 22.38 31.98 12.35
N THR A 103 21.26 31.35 12.63
CA THR A 103 19.93 31.83 12.25
C THR A 103 19.28 32.53 13.46
N ALA A 104 18.80 33.75 13.27
CA ALA A 104 18.02 34.47 14.28
C ALA A 104 16.72 34.97 13.65
N PHE A 105 15.60 34.82 14.36
CA PHE A 105 14.31 35.33 13.94
C PHE A 105 13.46 35.74 15.14
N ILE A 106 12.49 36.61 14.90
CA ILE A 106 11.50 37.02 15.93
C ILE A 106 10.18 36.32 15.55
N VAL A 107 9.55 35.69 16.55
CA VAL A 107 8.21 35.10 16.36
C VAL A 107 7.17 36.22 16.35
N PRO A 108 6.29 36.31 15.34
CA PRO A 108 5.21 37.30 15.29
C PRO A 108 4.31 37.25 16.53
N ALA A 109 3.74 38.37 16.92
CA ALA A 109 2.92 38.46 18.12
C ALA A 109 1.67 37.57 18.05
N GLU A 110 1.10 37.42 16.87
CA GLU A 110 -0.04 36.55 16.57
C GLU A 110 0.27 35.04 16.65
N GLU A 111 1.54 34.67 16.54
CA GLU A 111 2.01 33.27 16.64
C GLU A 111 2.55 32.93 18.03
N TRP A 112 2.39 33.82 19.00
CA TRP A 112 2.98 33.75 20.33
C TRP A 112 2.00 34.14 21.44
N LEU A 113 1.82 33.22 22.40
CA LEU A 113 1.06 33.53 23.62
C LEU A 113 1.84 33.04 24.83
N ARG A 114 2.04 33.93 25.81
CA ARG A 114 2.67 33.57 27.10
C ARG A 114 1.60 33.56 28.19
N ARG A 115 1.46 32.46 28.89
CA ARG A 115 0.64 32.31 30.11
C ARG A 115 1.49 31.78 31.23
N GLU A 116 1.64 32.51 32.27
CA GLU A 116 2.49 32.17 33.44
C GLU A 116 3.91 31.74 33.02
N ARG A 117 4.23 30.45 33.17
CA ARG A 117 5.51 29.85 32.79
C ARG A 117 5.50 29.16 31.41
N GLU A 118 4.33 28.95 30.79
CA GLU A 118 4.22 28.27 29.50
C GLU A 118 4.14 29.27 28.36
N VAL A 119 4.75 28.90 27.24
CA VAL A 119 4.69 29.63 25.99
C VAL A 119 4.02 28.77 24.94
N PHE A 120 3.02 29.30 24.29
CA PHE A 120 2.26 28.67 23.26
C PHE A 120 2.65 29.25 21.89
N LEU A 121 2.98 28.42 20.95
CA LEU A 121 3.46 28.77 19.60
C LEU A 121 2.53 28.23 18.54
N SER A 122 2.37 28.94 17.42
CA SER A 122 1.76 28.37 16.22
C SER A 122 2.55 27.16 15.73
N ALA A 123 1.91 26.25 14.99
CA ALA A 123 2.59 25.10 14.38
C ALA A 123 3.80 25.54 13.55
N ALA A 124 3.68 26.63 12.78
CA ALA A 124 4.77 27.17 11.98
C ALA A 124 5.92 27.72 12.83
N ALA A 125 5.63 28.45 13.90
CA ALA A 125 6.65 28.96 14.81
C ALA A 125 7.37 27.84 15.57
N LEU A 126 6.63 26.86 16.05
CA LEU A 126 7.18 25.68 16.73
C LEU A 126 8.08 24.88 15.79
N GLY A 127 7.65 24.66 14.55
CA GLY A 127 8.46 24.01 13.52
C GLY A 127 9.79 24.71 13.27
N ARG A 128 9.79 26.06 13.23
CA ARG A 128 11.03 26.86 13.10
C ARG A 128 11.95 26.73 14.32
N VAL A 129 11.38 26.68 15.53
CA VAL A 129 12.15 26.49 16.78
C VAL A 129 12.78 25.09 16.83
N LEU A 130 12.04 24.06 16.41
CA LEU A 130 12.51 22.67 16.41
C LEU A 130 13.36 22.33 15.17
N GLY A 131 13.38 23.21 14.15
CA GLY A 131 14.04 22.94 12.87
C GLY A 131 13.36 21.82 12.08
N GLY A 132 12.05 21.63 12.25
CA GLY A 132 11.26 20.59 11.63
C GLY A 132 9.89 21.04 11.15
N GLU A 133 9.04 20.07 10.83
CA GLU A 133 7.66 20.31 10.40
C GLU A 133 6.70 19.95 11.54
N VAL A 134 5.71 20.81 11.74
CA VAL A 134 4.63 20.60 12.71
C VAL A 134 3.32 20.73 11.96
N ASN A 135 2.59 19.61 11.85
CA ASN A 135 1.33 19.55 11.13
C ASN A 135 0.18 19.29 12.10
N VAL A 136 -0.91 20.02 11.95
CA VAL A 136 -2.12 19.86 12.76
C VAL A 136 -3.12 19.03 11.98
N ASP A 137 -3.47 17.89 12.53
CA ASP A 137 -4.50 16.99 12.01
C ASP A 137 -5.79 17.19 12.83
N TRP A 138 -6.74 17.89 12.23
CA TRP A 138 -8.02 18.21 12.86
C TRP A 138 -8.97 17.01 12.92
N GLU A 139 -8.84 16.05 12.01
CA GLU A 139 -9.69 14.87 12.00
C GLU A 139 -9.40 13.95 13.19
N ASN A 140 -8.11 13.85 13.55
CA ASN A 140 -7.65 13.01 14.66
C ASN A 140 -7.30 13.83 15.93
N VAL A 141 -7.58 15.13 15.95
CA VAL A 141 -7.26 16.05 17.05
C VAL A 141 -5.82 15.87 17.51
N SER A 142 -4.88 15.83 16.54
CA SER A 142 -3.48 15.53 16.81
C SER A 142 -2.52 16.51 16.16
N ILE A 143 -1.35 16.62 16.75
CA ILE A 143 -0.23 17.46 16.29
C ILE A 143 0.92 16.53 15.95
N LEU A 144 1.20 16.41 14.65
CA LEU A 144 2.25 15.56 14.12
C LEU A 144 3.56 16.33 14.07
N LEU A 145 4.57 15.80 14.75
CA LEU A 145 5.91 16.37 14.82
C LEU A 145 6.88 15.56 13.94
N ALA A 146 7.54 16.23 12.99
CA ALA A 146 8.59 15.67 12.17
C ALA A 146 9.81 16.57 12.16
N GLY A 147 11.00 16.03 12.25
CA GLY A 147 12.24 16.79 12.22
C GLY A 147 13.24 16.22 11.22
N PRO A 148 14.18 17.04 10.69
CA PRO A 148 15.25 16.60 9.82
C PRO A 148 16.28 15.74 10.58
N VAL A 149 16.26 15.80 11.90
CA VAL A 149 17.12 15.03 12.82
C VAL A 149 16.22 14.27 13.78
N GLU A 150 16.57 13.03 14.08
CA GLU A 150 15.83 12.17 14.98
C GLU A 150 15.76 12.75 16.40
N PHE A 151 14.56 13.00 16.90
CA PHE A 151 14.36 13.55 18.24
C PHE A 151 14.88 12.60 19.34
N PRO A 152 15.36 13.14 20.48
CA PRO A 152 15.88 12.33 21.57
C PRO A 152 14.90 11.27 22.08
N ALA A 153 13.59 11.56 22.09
CA ALA A 153 12.56 10.59 22.44
C ALA A 153 12.57 9.36 21.54
N VAL A 154 12.63 9.57 20.21
CA VAL A 154 12.71 8.47 19.22
C VAL A 154 13.99 7.65 19.43
N ARG A 155 15.12 8.34 19.60
CA ARG A 155 16.42 7.69 19.82
C ARG A 155 16.44 6.87 21.12
N ARG A 156 15.84 7.39 22.20
CA ARG A 156 15.78 6.65 23.48
C ARG A 156 14.83 5.46 23.40
N ALA A 157 13.67 5.60 22.76
CA ALA A 157 12.75 4.49 22.55
C ALA A 157 13.39 3.40 21.67
N GLY A 158 14.07 3.77 20.59
CA GLY A 158 14.86 2.87 19.78
C GLY A 158 15.99 2.18 20.56
N ASN A 159 16.66 2.89 21.48
CA ASN A 159 17.66 2.33 22.36
C ASN A 159 17.06 1.44 23.45
N ALA A 160 15.88 1.75 23.98
CA ALA A 160 15.18 0.94 24.96
C ALA A 160 14.70 -0.38 24.35
N SER A 161 14.08 -0.35 23.18
CA SER A 161 13.70 -1.56 22.47
C SER A 161 14.91 -2.42 22.04
N ARG A 162 16.06 -1.79 21.79
CA ARG A 162 17.34 -2.49 21.56
C ARG A 162 17.84 -3.22 22.81
N ARG A 163 17.57 -2.70 24.01
CA ARG A 163 18.00 -3.30 25.29
C ARG A 163 17.04 -4.37 25.78
N GLU A 164 15.74 -4.18 25.56
CA GLU A 164 14.69 -5.14 25.98
C GLU A 164 14.52 -6.30 24.99
N GLY A 165 14.73 -6.05 23.70
CA GLY A 165 14.68 -7.08 22.66
C GLY A 165 15.99 -7.77 22.44
N GLY A 166 16.65 -8.32 23.43
CA GLY A 166 17.91 -9.03 23.26
C GLY A 166 18.01 -9.71 21.88
N ARG A 167 18.95 -9.31 21.02
CA ARG A 167 19.14 -9.56 19.60
C ARG A 167 17.89 -9.16 18.77
N PRO A 168 17.98 -8.22 17.79
CA PRO A 168 16.92 -8.04 16.83
C PRO A 168 16.66 -9.39 16.19
N GLY A 169 15.64 -10.06 16.69
CA GLY A 169 15.25 -11.37 16.19
C GLY A 169 14.93 -11.16 14.72
N LEU A 170 15.56 -11.94 13.88
CA LEU A 170 15.12 -12.12 12.51
C LEU A 170 13.62 -12.36 12.58
N LEU A 171 12.85 -11.37 12.20
CA LEU A 171 11.42 -11.55 12.00
C LEU A 171 11.28 -12.41 10.74
N ARG A 172 11.53 -13.71 10.90
CA ARG A 172 10.98 -14.64 9.94
C ARG A 172 9.49 -14.29 9.87
N PRO A 173 8.92 -14.16 8.65
CA PRO A 173 7.49 -14.03 8.58
C PRO A 173 6.91 -15.13 9.46
N ALA A 174 6.05 -14.76 10.39
CA ALA A 174 5.39 -15.73 11.23
C ALA A 174 4.78 -16.79 10.31
N PRO A 175 4.90 -18.07 10.63
CA PRO A 175 4.28 -19.11 9.81
C PRO A 175 2.81 -18.73 9.61
N GLU A 176 2.34 -18.85 8.37
CA GLU A 176 0.95 -18.53 8.05
C GLU A 176 0.02 -19.31 9.01
N PRO A 177 -0.92 -18.62 9.69
CA PRO A 177 -1.79 -19.27 10.65
C PRO A 177 -2.52 -20.45 10.03
N ASP A 178 -2.66 -21.55 10.76
CA ASP A 178 -3.39 -22.72 10.28
C ASP A 178 -4.90 -22.49 10.31
N VAL A 179 -5.38 -21.75 9.30
CA VAL A 179 -6.81 -21.46 9.12
C VAL A 179 -7.47 -22.55 8.30
N PRO A 180 -8.56 -23.15 8.77
CA PRO A 180 -9.30 -24.17 8.05
C PRO A 180 -9.78 -23.65 6.69
N TYR A 181 -9.70 -24.51 5.67
CA TYR A 181 -10.29 -24.24 4.36
C TYR A 181 -11.44 -25.24 4.13
N PRO A 182 -12.69 -24.89 4.48
CA PRO A 182 -13.83 -25.73 4.20
C PRO A 182 -14.14 -25.72 2.69
N ALA A 183 -14.24 -26.91 2.08
CA ALA A 183 -14.66 -27.04 0.70
C ALA A 183 -16.14 -26.68 0.57
N ARG A 184 -16.44 -25.48 0.11
CA ARG A 184 -17.78 -24.94 -0.07
C ARG A 184 -18.21 -25.01 -1.52
N SER A 185 -19.52 -25.08 -1.77
CA SER A 185 -20.11 -25.00 -3.10
C SER A 185 -21.26 -24.01 -3.09
N GLY A 186 -21.53 -23.37 -4.24
CA GLY A 186 -22.57 -22.36 -4.42
C GLY A 186 -22.03 -21.03 -4.90
N GLY A 187 -22.78 -19.95 -4.67
CA GLY A 187 -22.47 -18.64 -5.21
C GLY A 187 -22.61 -18.57 -6.73
N LEU A 188 -22.58 -17.38 -7.25
CA LEU A 188 -22.56 -17.13 -8.70
C LEU A 188 -21.81 -15.81 -8.93
N ALA A 189 -20.82 -15.84 -9.78
CA ALA A 189 -20.14 -14.68 -10.29
C ALA A 189 -20.35 -14.60 -11.81
N ALA A 190 -20.62 -13.42 -12.34
CA ALA A 190 -20.74 -13.18 -13.78
C ALA A 190 -19.89 -11.99 -14.17
N GLY A 191 -19.18 -12.13 -15.27
CA GLY A 191 -18.44 -11.08 -15.93
C GLY A 191 -19.01 -10.81 -17.31
N TRP A 192 -18.98 -9.57 -17.76
CA TRP A 192 -19.35 -9.20 -19.12
C TRP A 192 -18.41 -8.13 -19.66
N GLY A 193 -18.17 -8.20 -20.96
CA GLY A 193 -17.39 -7.21 -21.68
C GLY A 193 -17.94 -7.00 -23.08
N LEU A 194 -18.26 -5.76 -23.40
CA LEU A 194 -18.69 -5.33 -24.72
C LEU A 194 -17.56 -4.54 -25.37
N SER A 195 -17.20 -4.87 -26.57
CA SER A 195 -16.35 -4.03 -27.41
C SER A 195 -16.97 -3.88 -28.80
N GLY A 196 -16.87 -2.71 -29.37
CA GLY A 196 -17.40 -2.44 -30.72
C GLY A 196 -16.54 -1.40 -31.45
N THR A 197 -16.39 -1.60 -32.74
CA THR A 197 -15.70 -0.67 -33.65
C THR A 197 -16.63 -0.30 -34.77
N VAL A 198 -16.73 0.98 -35.04
CA VAL A 198 -17.40 1.55 -36.23
C VAL A 198 -16.32 2.24 -37.04
N THR A 199 -16.14 1.85 -38.28
CA THR A 199 -15.20 2.51 -39.18
C THR A 199 -15.87 2.65 -40.54
N ASN A 200 -16.03 3.87 -41.05
CA ASN A 200 -16.64 4.17 -42.35
C ASN A 200 -17.98 3.44 -42.56
N SER A 201 -18.84 3.41 -41.55
CA SER A 201 -20.18 2.77 -41.55
C SER A 201 -20.18 1.23 -41.40
N GLU A 202 -19.04 0.57 -41.28
CA GLU A 202 -18.97 -0.84 -40.94
C GLU A 202 -18.92 -0.98 -39.40
N PHE A 203 -19.81 -1.81 -38.88
CA PHE A 203 -19.86 -2.14 -37.46
C PHE A 203 -19.29 -3.54 -37.19
N GLN A 204 -18.39 -3.65 -36.23
CA GLN A 204 -17.94 -4.92 -35.68
C GLN A 204 -18.05 -4.86 -34.16
N GLY A 205 -18.66 -5.85 -33.57
CA GLY A 205 -18.86 -5.91 -32.11
C GLY A 205 -18.54 -7.26 -31.55
N ARG A 206 -18.18 -7.29 -30.29
CA ARG A 206 -17.94 -8.50 -29.49
C ARG A 206 -18.54 -8.32 -28.11
N LEU A 207 -19.43 -9.22 -27.74
CA LEU A 207 -19.93 -9.38 -26.38
C LEU A 207 -19.33 -10.65 -25.76
N ARG A 208 -18.54 -10.49 -24.75
CA ARG A 208 -18.00 -11.59 -23.93
C ARG A 208 -18.83 -11.73 -22.65
N THR A 209 -19.15 -12.96 -22.31
CA THR A 209 -19.84 -13.29 -21.05
C THR A 209 -19.12 -14.48 -20.40
N ASP A 210 -18.89 -14.35 -19.11
CA ASP A 210 -18.23 -15.37 -18.29
C ASP A 210 -19.07 -15.61 -17.03
N LEU A 211 -19.25 -16.87 -16.64
CA LEU A 211 -19.97 -17.28 -15.43
C LEU A 211 -19.06 -18.17 -14.59
N GLY A 212 -19.14 -18.01 -13.28
CA GLY A 212 -18.36 -18.78 -12.32
C GLY A 212 -19.19 -19.17 -11.10
N VAL A 213 -18.99 -20.41 -10.66
CA VAL A 213 -19.59 -20.96 -9.43
C VAL A 213 -18.52 -21.68 -8.61
N ALA A 214 -18.69 -21.72 -7.30
CA ALA A 214 -17.84 -22.53 -6.43
C ALA A 214 -18.31 -23.98 -6.42
N VAL A 215 -17.41 -24.93 -6.65
CA VAL A 215 -17.69 -26.36 -6.62
C VAL A 215 -16.61 -27.07 -5.81
N GLY A 216 -16.98 -27.68 -4.70
CA GLY A 216 -16.06 -28.47 -3.87
C GLY A 216 -14.84 -27.68 -3.39
N GLY A 217 -14.97 -26.38 -3.16
CA GLY A 217 -13.88 -25.50 -2.78
C GLY A 217 -13.03 -24.97 -3.96
N GLY A 218 -13.31 -25.36 -5.21
CA GLY A 218 -12.71 -24.81 -6.41
C GLY A 218 -13.66 -23.88 -7.17
N ALA A 219 -13.18 -23.25 -8.22
CA ALA A 219 -13.94 -22.45 -9.16
C ALA A 219 -14.24 -23.24 -10.43
N LEU A 220 -15.51 -23.42 -10.78
CA LEU A 220 -15.94 -23.84 -12.10
C LEU A 220 -16.37 -22.58 -12.86
N GLU A 221 -15.67 -22.28 -13.96
CA GLU A 221 -15.86 -21.07 -14.75
C GLU A 221 -16.05 -21.43 -16.21
N GLY A 222 -17.04 -20.81 -16.84
CA GLY A 222 -17.32 -21.00 -18.24
C GLY A 222 -17.77 -19.71 -18.89
N GLY A 223 -17.55 -19.59 -20.18
CA GLY A 223 -17.92 -18.40 -20.92
C GLY A 223 -17.68 -18.51 -22.42
N GLY A 224 -17.89 -17.40 -23.11
CA GLY A 224 -17.67 -17.30 -24.54
C GLY A 224 -17.87 -15.88 -25.03
N ALA A 225 -17.76 -15.72 -26.33
CA ALA A 225 -18.00 -14.44 -26.98
C ALA A 225 -19.04 -14.57 -28.10
N MET A 226 -19.86 -13.57 -28.25
CA MET A 226 -20.69 -13.34 -29.45
C MET A 226 -20.04 -12.26 -30.28
N LEU A 227 -19.72 -12.57 -31.52
CA LEU A 227 -19.18 -11.64 -32.52
C LEU A 227 -20.32 -11.16 -33.40
N PHE A 228 -20.41 -9.85 -33.59
CA PHE A 228 -21.41 -9.18 -34.39
C PHE A 228 -20.69 -8.46 -35.52
N ASP A 229 -21.05 -8.73 -36.77
CA ASP A 229 -20.55 -8.01 -37.92
C ASP A 229 -21.66 -7.88 -38.98
N THR A 230 -21.36 -7.29 -40.12
CA THR A 230 -22.32 -7.13 -41.23
C THR A 230 -22.78 -8.47 -41.79
N SER A 231 -22.09 -9.59 -41.52
CA SER A 231 -22.48 -10.93 -41.96
C SER A 231 -23.39 -11.66 -40.95
N GLY A 232 -23.58 -11.12 -39.73
CA GLY A 232 -24.47 -11.67 -38.72
C GLY A 232 -23.81 -11.87 -37.36
N VAL A 233 -24.31 -12.84 -36.60
CA VAL A 233 -23.88 -13.14 -35.23
C VAL A 233 -23.24 -14.53 -35.23
N ARG A 234 -22.03 -14.61 -34.63
CA ARG A 234 -21.30 -15.87 -34.47
C ARG A 234 -20.89 -16.07 -33.00
N ILE A 235 -21.03 -17.28 -32.49
CA ILE A 235 -20.50 -17.66 -31.19
C ILE A 235 -19.03 -18.07 -31.39
N ALA A 236 -18.17 -17.53 -30.54
CA ALA A 236 -16.74 -17.77 -30.58
C ALA A 236 -16.17 -18.01 -29.18
N ASP A 237 -15.01 -18.64 -29.15
CA ASP A 237 -14.19 -18.83 -27.95
C ASP A 237 -14.94 -19.44 -26.73
N PRO A 238 -15.74 -20.54 -26.90
CA PRO A 238 -16.34 -21.20 -25.75
C PRO A 238 -15.24 -21.73 -24.83
N ARG A 239 -15.39 -21.48 -23.51
CA ARG A 239 -14.42 -21.88 -22.49
C ARG A 239 -15.10 -22.54 -21.33
N LEU A 240 -14.44 -23.55 -20.76
CA LEU A 240 -14.85 -24.20 -19.53
C LEU A 240 -13.61 -24.62 -18.74
N GLN A 241 -13.46 -24.13 -17.52
CA GLN A 241 -12.34 -24.42 -16.67
C GLN A 241 -12.82 -24.73 -15.25
N TYR A 242 -12.22 -25.75 -14.64
CA TYR A 242 -12.28 -25.93 -13.20
C TYR A 242 -10.88 -25.69 -12.61
N ALA A 243 -10.79 -24.83 -11.61
CA ALA A 243 -9.54 -24.50 -10.92
C ALA A 243 -9.69 -24.67 -9.41
N ARG A 244 -8.72 -25.34 -8.77
CA ARG A 244 -8.72 -25.50 -7.31
C ARG A 244 -7.32 -25.34 -6.74
N ALA A 245 -7.21 -24.62 -5.64
CA ALA A 245 -6.00 -24.59 -4.83
C ALA A 245 -6.14 -25.48 -3.58
N PHE A 246 -5.00 -25.99 -3.12
CA PHE A 246 -4.86 -26.85 -1.96
C PHE A 246 -3.87 -26.19 -0.99
N PRO A 247 -4.28 -25.18 -0.19
CA PRO A 247 -3.38 -24.35 0.61
C PRO A 247 -2.51 -25.13 1.60
N ARG A 248 -3.00 -26.28 2.08
CA ARG A 248 -2.31 -27.14 3.05
C ARG A 248 -1.41 -28.23 2.42
N SER A 249 -1.49 -28.44 1.12
CA SER A 249 -0.69 -29.45 0.44
C SER A 249 0.65 -28.88 0.01
N SER A 250 1.72 -29.59 0.30
CA SER A 250 3.06 -29.31 -0.24
C SER A 250 3.31 -29.95 -1.60
N ALA A 251 2.63 -31.05 -1.89
CA ALA A 251 2.81 -31.82 -3.12
C ALA A 251 2.07 -31.19 -4.31
N ILE A 252 0.80 -30.87 -4.15
CA ILE A 252 -0.02 -30.21 -5.18
C ILE A 252 -0.66 -29.00 -4.53
N ARG A 253 -0.30 -27.80 -4.96
CA ARG A 253 -0.92 -26.57 -4.47
C ARG A 253 -1.99 -26.04 -5.38
N GLN A 254 -1.91 -26.33 -6.68
CA GLN A 254 -2.90 -25.90 -7.67
C GLN A 254 -3.14 -27.02 -8.68
N ALA A 255 -4.39 -27.20 -9.07
CA ALA A 255 -4.80 -28.03 -10.17
C ALA A 255 -5.87 -27.30 -10.98
N ARG A 256 -5.77 -27.41 -12.32
CA ARG A 256 -6.75 -26.85 -13.26
C ARG A 256 -7.10 -27.91 -14.29
N LEU A 257 -8.36 -27.95 -14.71
CA LEU A 257 -8.92 -28.85 -15.71
C LEU A 257 -9.75 -28.08 -16.72
N GLY A 258 -9.78 -28.51 -17.97
CA GLY A 258 -10.53 -27.88 -19.05
C GLY A 258 -9.68 -26.93 -19.88
N ASP A 259 -10.15 -25.71 -20.12
CA ASP A 259 -9.41 -24.68 -20.84
C ASP A 259 -8.29 -24.11 -20.00
N VAL A 260 -7.08 -24.59 -20.20
CA VAL A 260 -5.89 -24.21 -19.44
C VAL A 260 -4.80 -23.64 -20.34
N LEU A 261 -3.93 -22.84 -19.75
CA LEU A 261 -2.71 -22.38 -20.39
C LEU A 261 -1.54 -23.21 -19.86
N SER A 262 -0.71 -23.76 -20.74
CA SER A 262 0.48 -24.48 -20.30
C SER A 262 1.47 -23.53 -19.63
N GLU A 263 2.12 -24.00 -18.58
CA GLU A 263 3.11 -23.25 -17.78
C GLU A 263 4.56 -23.73 -18.04
N GLY A 264 4.79 -24.51 -19.11
CA GLY A 264 6.10 -24.90 -19.58
C GLY A 264 6.92 -23.76 -20.17
N LEU A 265 8.00 -24.07 -20.85
CA LEU A 265 8.86 -23.06 -21.49
C LEU A 265 8.11 -22.24 -22.54
N VAL A 266 7.17 -22.86 -23.24
CA VAL A 266 6.26 -22.23 -24.20
C VAL A 266 4.84 -22.32 -23.67
N SER A 267 4.18 -21.15 -23.56
CA SER A 267 2.79 -21.09 -23.12
C SER A 267 1.83 -21.36 -24.28
N ARG A 268 0.97 -22.37 -24.14
CA ARG A 268 -0.02 -22.78 -25.15
C ARG A 268 -1.40 -22.94 -24.55
N PRO A 269 -2.47 -22.50 -25.23
CA PRO A 269 -3.84 -22.80 -24.83
C PRO A 269 -4.16 -24.26 -25.11
N LEU A 270 -4.63 -24.97 -24.09
CA LEU A 270 -4.96 -26.40 -24.12
C LEU A 270 -6.37 -26.64 -23.59
N PHE A 271 -7.01 -27.67 -24.07
CA PHE A 271 -8.09 -28.33 -23.36
C PHE A 271 -7.54 -29.59 -22.70
N GLY A 272 -7.30 -29.53 -21.40
CA GLY A 272 -6.57 -30.55 -20.68
C GLY A 272 -6.45 -30.29 -19.20
N PHE A 273 -5.25 -30.48 -18.66
CA PHE A 273 -5.00 -30.24 -17.23
C PHE A 273 -3.63 -29.57 -16.96
N THR A 274 -3.52 -28.92 -15.82
CA THR A 274 -2.25 -28.47 -15.25
C THR A 274 -2.22 -28.73 -13.76
N VAL A 275 -1.04 -29.10 -13.23
CA VAL A 275 -0.79 -29.28 -11.80
C VAL A 275 0.54 -28.70 -11.43
N THR A 276 0.62 -28.08 -10.25
CA THR A 276 1.84 -27.47 -9.74
C THR A 276 1.85 -27.41 -8.21
N ASN A 277 3.05 -27.38 -7.62
CA ASN A 277 3.23 -27.05 -6.22
C ASN A 277 3.64 -25.57 -5.98
N GLU A 278 3.60 -24.74 -7.01
CA GLU A 278 3.80 -23.30 -6.85
C GLU A 278 2.75 -22.69 -5.92
N PRO A 279 3.11 -21.72 -5.07
CA PRO A 279 2.14 -20.95 -4.31
C PRO A 279 1.13 -20.29 -5.25
N LEU A 280 -0.14 -20.21 -4.83
CA LEU A 280 -1.18 -19.57 -5.65
C LEU A 280 -0.90 -18.08 -5.86
N TYR A 281 -0.34 -17.43 -4.85
CA TYR A 281 0.09 -16.05 -4.92
C TYR A 281 1.61 -15.96 -4.80
N ALA A 282 2.21 -15.02 -5.50
CA ALA A 282 3.63 -14.77 -5.41
C ALA A 282 4.00 -14.55 -3.93
N PRO A 283 4.89 -15.36 -3.38
CA PRO A 283 5.30 -15.18 -1.99
C PRO A 283 6.03 -13.86 -1.85
N THR A 284 5.75 -13.13 -0.77
CA THR A 284 6.46 -11.89 -0.46
C THR A 284 7.86 -12.14 0.08
N TYR A 285 8.07 -13.32 0.64
CA TYR A 285 9.34 -13.73 1.23
C TYR A 285 10.01 -14.80 0.36
N PHE A 286 11.30 -14.59 0.10
CA PHE A 286 12.15 -15.54 -0.64
C PHE A 286 13.12 -16.28 0.28
N GLY A 287 13.74 -15.57 1.23
CA GLY A 287 14.78 -16.12 2.09
C GLY A 287 15.52 -15.03 2.87
N GLU A 288 16.71 -15.34 3.31
CA GLU A 288 17.55 -14.43 4.09
C GLU A 288 18.92 -14.24 3.42
N ALA A 289 19.44 -13.03 3.47
CA ALA A 289 20.82 -12.73 3.13
C ALA A 289 21.58 -12.28 4.37
N LEU A 290 22.72 -12.91 4.63
CA LEU A 290 23.61 -12.52 5.70
C LEU A 290 24.52 -11.37 5.23
N ILE A 291 24.30 -10.21 5.82
CA ILE A 291 25.07 -9.00 5.54
C ILE A 291 26.17 -8.89 6.58
N ARG A 292 27.41 -8.70 6.13
CA ARG A 292 28.56 -8.41 6.98
C ARG A 292 29.05 -7.00 6.70
N PRO A 293 28.62 -5.98 7.48
CA PRO A 293 29.06 -4.62 7.27
C PRO A 293 30.58 -4.50 7.43
N VAL A 294 31.21 -3.74 6.52
CA VAL A 294 32.62 -3.37 6.66
C VAL A 294 32.70 -2.09 7.49
N VAL A 295 33.07 -2.22 8.76
CA VAL A 295 33.01 -1.12 9.72
C VAL A 295 34.42 -0.61 10.03
N PRO A 296 34.72 0.70 9.91
CA PRO A 296 36.02 1.28 10.30
C PRO A 296 36.23 1.13 11.83
N ALA A 297 37.50 1.27 12.27
CA ALA A 297 37.84 1.21 13.68
C ALA A 297 37.12 2.30 14.49
N GLY A 298 36.48 1.91 15.60
CA GLY A 298 35.74 2.83 16.47
C GLY A 298 34.40 3.31 15.95
N TRP A 299 33.93 2.77 14.81
CA TRP A 299 32.61 3.06 14.27
C TRP A 299 31.60 2.00 14.70
N GLU A 300 30.34 2.42 14.72
CA GLU A 300 29.15 1.58 14.91
C GLU A 300 28.39 1.47 13.60
N TYR A 301 27.54 0.45 13.47
CA TYR A 301 26.69 0.29 12.32
C TYR A 301 25.23 -0.02 12.72
N GLU A 302 24.35 0.43 11.86
CA GLU A 302 22.92 0.13 11.88
C GLU A 302 22.54 -0.40 10.49
N VAL A 303 21.79 -1.50 10.46
CA VAL A 303 21.27 -2.07 9.19
C VAL A 303 19.77 -1.91 9.17
N TYR A 304 19.26 -1.30 8.12
CA TYR A 304 17.85 -1.03 7.91
C TYR A 304 17.33 -1.77 6.67
N GLN A 305 16.16 -2.33 6.78
CA GLN A 305 15.39 -2.83 5.66
C GLN A 305 14.09 -2.02 5.57
N GLY A 306 13.98 -1.16 4.53
CA GLY A 306 12.99 -0.09 4.54
C GLY A 306 13.26 0.87 5.69
N GLU A 307 12.26 1.10 6.54
CA GLU A 307 12.40 1.92 7.76
C GLU A 307 12.66 1.07 9.01
N GLN A 308 12.64 -0.25 8.90
CA GLN A 308 12.85 -1.15 10.03
C GLN A 308 14.34 -1.38 10.27
N LEU A 309 14.78 -1.19 11.52
CA LEU A 309 16.13 -1.55 11.97
C LEU A 309 16.19 -3.07 12.16
N VAL A 310 17.04 -3.75 11.39
CA VAL A 310 17.20 -5.21 11.43
C VAL A 310 18.50 -5.67 12.08
N GLY A 311 19.44 -4.76 12.31
CA GLY A 311 20.67 -5.08 13.01
C GLY A 311 21.47 -3.87 13.44
N VAL A 312 22.25 -4.03 14.52
CA VAL A 312 23.18 -3.02 15.03
C VAL A 312 24.44 -3.72 15.52
N GLY A 313 25.55 -3.01 15.52
CA GLY A 313 26.78 -3.54 16.09
C GLY A 313 27.97 -2.58 15.99
N THR A 314 29.10 -3.07 16.47
CA THR A 314 30.39 -2.36 16.42
C THR A 314 31.42 -3.21 15.69
N ARG A 315 32.55 -2.62 15.32
CA ARG A 315 33.64 -3.37 14.70
C ARG A 315 34.16 -4.54 15.52
N ASN A 316 34.13 -4.45 16.84
CA ASN A 316 34.74 -5.45 17.72
C ASN A 316 33.96 -6.78 17.75
N ALA A 317 32.72 -6.79 17.27
CA ALA A 317 31.89 -7.99 17.12
C ALA A 317 30.97 -7.82 15.90
N PRO A 318 31.49 -7.87 14.65
CA PRO A 318 30.65 -7.79 13.47
C PRO A 318 29.86 -9.10 13.30
N GLU A 319 28.75 -9.22 14.03
CA GLU A 319 27.82 -10.32 13.79
C GLU A 319 27.15 -10.12 12.41
N PRO A 320 27.00 -11.19 11.64
CA PRO A 320 26.28 -11.10 10.39
C PRO A 320 24.82 -10.74 10.67
N VAL A 321 24.33 -9.71 10.02
CA VAL A 321 22.93 -9.27 10.09
C VAL A 321 22.17 -9.95 8.97
N ALA A 322 21.09 -10.64 9.29
CA ALA A 322 20.25 -11.22 8.28
C ALA A 322 19.17 -10.22 7.83
N ALA A 323 19.15 -9.96 6.52
CA ALA A 323 18.10 -9.21 5.85
C ALA A 323 17.13 -10.20 5.19
N GLN A 324 15.84 -9.91 5.31
CA GLN A 324 14.79 -10.70 4.65
C GLN A 324 14.70 -10.32 3.18
N LEU A 325 14.85 -11.30 2.30
CA LEU A 325 14.71 -11.09 0.87
C LEU A 325 13.28 -11.36 0.42
N GLY A 326 12.71 -10.41 -0.31
CA GLY A 326 11.49 -10.60 -1.08
C GLY A 326 11.78 -10.89 -2.55
N TYR A 327 10.75 -11.29 -3.30
CA TYR A 327 10.83 -11.31 -4.76
C TYR A 327 10.84 -9.88 -5.30
N GLY A 328 11.63 -9.65 -6.35
CA GLY A 328 11.93 -8.32 -6.86
C GLY A 328 13.16 -7.71 -6.22
N ALA A 329 13.18 -6.39 -6.08
CA ALA A 329 14.29 -5.64 -5.51
C ALA A 329 14.05 -5.38 -4.01
N THR A 330 14.98 -5.85 -3.19
CA THR A 330 14.97 -5.62 -1.73
C THR A 330 16.12 -4.67 -1.37
N PRO A 331 15.88 -3.39 -1.11
CA PRO A 331 16.90 -2.45 -0.67
C PRO A 331 17.23 -2.64 0.81
N VAL A 332 18.52 -2.64 1.13
CA VAL A 332 19.04 -2.66 2.50
C VAL A 332 20.00 -1.49 2.67
N ARG A 333 19.78 -0.69 3.70
CA ARG A 333 20.58 0.50 4.01
C ARG A 333 21.45 0.22 5.24
N ILE A 334 22.76 0.39 5.09
CA ILE A 334 23.74 0.29 6.17
C ILE A 334 24.17 1.70 6.53
N ARG A 335 23.94 2.10 7.76
CA ARG A 335 24.34 3.38 8.30
C ARG A 335 25.53 3.18 9.22
N LEU A 336 26.64 3.80 8.89
CA LEU A 336 27.87 3.76 9.66
C LEU A 336 27.98 5.06 10.47
N LEU A 337 28.19 4.95 11.76
CA LEU A 337 28.23 6.07 12.71
C LEU A 337 29.63 6.16 13.32
N GLY A 338 30.32 7.24 13.05
CA GLY A 338 31.66 7.49 13.58
C GLY A 338 31.64 8.11 14.99
N PRO A 339 32.73 7.97 15.76
CA PRO A 339 32.82 8.44 17.15
C PRO A 339 32.69 9.97 17.28
N ALA A 340 32.98 10.73 16.24
CA ALA A 340 32.85 12.19 16.21
C ALA A 340 31.56 12.68 15.50
N GLY A 341 30.54 11.81 15.37
CA GLY A 341 29.29 12.15 14.73
C GLY A 341 29.30 12.08 13.22
N GLN A 342 30.39 11.53 12.61
CA GLN A 342 30.41 11.28 11.17
C GLN A 342 29.37 10.22 10.83
N GLU A 343 28.70 10.40 9.70
CA GLU A 343 27.74 9.45 9.19
C GLU A 343 28.07 9.10 7.75
N ARG A 344 28.05 7.80 7.44
CA ARG A 344 28.18 7.27 6.09
C ARG A 344 27.06 6.26 5.86
N THR A 345 26.36 6.39 4.77
CA THR A 345 25.30 5.46 4.39
C THR A 345 25.71 4.67 3.15
N GLU A 346 25.60 3.36 3.24
CA GLU A 346 25.77 2.42 2.12
C GLU A 346 24.42 1.74 1.85
N GLU A 347 24.08 1.58 0.58
CA GLU A 347 22.87 0.87 0.17
C GLU A 347 23.24 -0.34 -0.68
N LEU A 348 22.70 -1.48 -0.31
CA LEU A 348 22.75 -2.74 -1.04
C LEU A 348 21.35 -3.04 -1.57
N THR A 349 21.24 -3.44 -2.83
CA THR A 349 19.97 -3.91 -3.38
C THR A 349 20.12 -5.38 -3.73
N PHE A 350 19.32 -6.23 -3.10
CA PHE A 350 19.21 -7.64 -3.44
C PHE A 350 18.13 -7.82 -4.47
N LEU A 351 18.46 -8.47 -5.57
CA LEU A 351 17.54 -8.73 -6.66
C LEU A 351 17.19 -10.21 -6.71
N THR A 352 15.92 -10.54 -6.52
CA THR A 352 15.42 -11.92 -6.54
C THR A 352 14.42 -12.09 -7.67
N PRO A 353 14.78 -12.79 -8.75
CA PRO A 353 13.87 -13.03 -9.88
C PRO A 353 12.71 -13.94 -9.48
N ALA A 354 11.60 -13.83 -10.22
CA ALA A 354 10.42 -14.68 -10.01
C ALA A 354 10.70 -16.17 -10.29
N LEU A 355 11.69 -16.47 -11.14
CA LEU A 355 12.10 -17.86 -11.44
C LEU A 355 12.97 -18.50 -10.35
N GLN A 356 13.47 -17.71 -9.41
CA GLN A 356 14.33 -18.20 -8.36
C GLN A 356 13.51 -18.92 -7.30
N VAL A 357 14.01 -20.09 -6.88
CA VAL A 357 13.41 -20.94 -5.85
C VAL A 357 14.24 -20.83 -4.57
N PRO A 358 13.63 -20.70 -3.38
CA PRO A 358 14.36 -20.68 -2.11
C PRO A 358 15.26 -21.90 -1.95
N ALA A 359 16.39 -21.75 -1.26
CA ALA A 359 17.35 -22.82 -1.06
C ALA A 359 16.72 -24.04 -0.36
N GLY A 360 16.94 -25.24 -0.92
CA GLY A 360 16.36 -26.48 -0.41
C GLY A 360 14.92 -26.75 -0.80
N GLU A 361 14.24 -25.80 -1.45
CA GLU A 361 12.88 -26.00 -1.98
C GLU A 361 12.93 -26.50 -3.43
N TRP A 362 11.87 -27.19 -3.80
CA TRP A 362 11.66 -27.59 -5.17
C TRP A 362 10.26 -27.19 -5.64
N ARG A 363 10.16 -26.77 -6.90
CA ARG A 363 8.94 -26.35 -7.56
C ARG A 363 8.78 -27.11 -8.87
N TYR A 364 7.56 -27.46 -9.24
CA TYR A 364 7.29 -28.15 -10.48
C TYR A 364 6.02 -27.67 -11.16
N HIS A 365 5.97 -27.85 -12.47
CA HIS A 365 4.78 -27.71 -13.29
C HIS A 365 4.66 -28.94 -14.17
N ALA A 366 3.45 -29.46 -14.31
CA ALA A 366 3.15 -30.54 -15.26
C ALA A 366 1.74 -30.36 -15.81
N GLY A 367 1.56 -30.71 -17.06
CA GLY A 367 0.27 -30.61 -17.68
C GLY A 367 0.28 -31.12 -19.13
N GLY A 368 -0.91 -31.18 -19.67
CA GLY A 368 -1.09 -31.58 -21.07
C GLY A 368 -2.54 -31.61 -21.48
N GLY A 369 -2.75 -31.70 -22.78
CA GLY A 369 -4.08 -31.74 -23.37
C GLY A 369 -4.04 -31.54 -24.89
N VAL A 370 -5.23 -31.38 -25.45
CA VAL A 370 -5.42 -31.06 -26.87
C VAL A 370 -5.15 -29.58 -27.09
N CYS A 371 -4.36 -29.23 -28.09
CA CYS A 371 -4.08 -27.85 -28.47
C CYS A 371 -5.35 -27.15 -28.95
N ARG A 372 -5.54 -25.91 -28.48
CA ARG A 372 -6.64 -25.04 -28.93
C ARG A 372 -6.11 -23.96 -29.84
N TYR A 373 -6.92 -23.61 -30.84
CA TYR A 373 -6.64 -22.47 -31.76
C TYR A 373 -5.36 -22.60 -32.59
N SER A 374 -4.83 -23.85 -32.74
CA SER A 374 -3.65 -24.12 -33.55
C SER A 374 -3.92 -25.30 -34.47
N THR A 375 -3.66 -25.14 -35.76
CA THR A 375 -3.71 -26.23 -36.74
C THR A 375 -2.40 -26.99 -36.81
N ALA A 376 -1.32 -26.45 -36.25
CA ALA A 376 0.01 -27.08 -36.23
C ALA A 376 0.29 -27.94 -35.00
N CYS A 377 -0.66 -28.02 -34.07
CA CYS A 377 -0.53 -28.78 -32.83
C CYS A 377 -1.85 -29.47 -32.51
N GLU A 378 -1.84 -30.80 -32.45
CA GLU A 378 -2.98 -31.61 -32.02
C GLU A 378 -2.97 -31.82 -30.51
N GLY A 379 -1.81 -32.19 -29.96
CA GLY A 379 -1.62 -32.43 -28.54
C GLY A 379 -0.31 -31.86 -28.02
N PHE A 380 -0.34 -31.42 -26.77
CA PHE A 380 0.82 -30.89 -26.08
C PHE A 380 0.88 -31.39 -24.63
N GLY A 381 2.07 -31.76 -24.19
CA GLY A 381 2.36 -32.15 -22.83
C GLY A 381 3.68 -31.54 -22.37
N TYR A 382 3.79 -31.26 -21.08
CA TYR A 382 5.01 -30.74 -20.51
C TYR A 382 5.15 -31.15 -19.04
N ALA A 383 6.40 -31.24 -18.61
CA ALA A 383 6.74 -31.36 -17.18
C ALA A 383 8.09 -30.72 -16.96
N ASP A 384 8.19 -29.92 -15.92
CA ASP A 384 9.44 -29.32 -15.44
C ASP A 384 9.54 -29.31 -13.91
N GLY A 385 10.78 -29.27 -13.44
CA GLY A 385 11.10 -29.10 -12.04
C GLY A 385 12.26 -28.11 -11.86
N ARG A 386 12.16 -27.27 -10.85
CA ARG A 386 13.17 -26.29 -10.44
C ARG A 386 13.57 -26.52 -8.99
N TYR A 387 14.86 -26.49 -8.70
CA TYR A 387 15.41 -26.68 -7.36
C TYR A 387 16.31 -25.53 -6.97
N GLY A 388 16.07 -24.96 -5.80
CA GLY A 388 16.94 -23.95 -5.19
C GLY A 388 18.16 -24.61 -4.55
N VAL A 389 19.30 -24.55 -5.23
CA VAL A 389 20.57 -25.12 -4.72
C VAL A 389 21.15 -24.25 -3.61
N SER A 390 21.02 -22.92 -3.78
CA SER A 390 21.45 -21.93 -2.80
C SER A 390 20.59 -20.65 -2.95
N PRO A 391 20.70 -19.66 -2.05
CA PRO A 391 20.00 -18.38 -2.23
C PRO A 391 20.33 -17.62 -3.52
N SER A 392 21.45 -17.97 -4.16
CA SER A 392 21.88 -17.36 -5.42
C SER A 392 21.75 -18.27 -6.64
N LEU A 393 21.45 -19.55 -6.47
CA LEU A 393 21.45 -20.53 -7.58
C LEU A 393 20.19 -21.37 -7.59
N THR A 394 19.45 -21.31 -8.69
CA THR A 394 18.34 -22.21 -9.01
C THR A 394 18.64 -22.92 -10.34
N VAL A 395 18.47 -24.22 -10.37
CA VAL A 395 18.56 -25.05 -11.57
C VAL A 395 17.21 -25.67 -11.87
N GLY A 396 16.88 -25.80 -13.14
CA GLY A 396 15.62 -26.41 -13.59
C GLY A 396 15.85 -27.31 -14.80
N LEU A 397 15.10 -28.39 -14.84
CA LEU A 397 15.05 -29.30 -15.96
C LEU A 397 13.60 -29.63 -16.30
N GLY A 398 13.33 -29.84 -17.59
CA GLY A 398 12.00 -30.18 -18.07
C GLY A 398 12.01 -30.75 -19.47
N GLY A 399 10.82 -31.08 -19.95
CA GLY A 399 10.59 -31.53 -21.31
C GLY A 399 9.20 -31.14 -21.81
N GLU A 400 9.12 -30.90 -23.08
CA GLU A 400 7.87 -30.64 -23.82
C GLU A 400 7.68 -31.72 -24.87
N TYR A 401 6.46 -32.17 -25.04
CA TYR A 401 6.00 -33.12 -26.07
C TYR A 401 4.93 -32.44 -26.91
N THR A 402 5.10 -32.43 -28.22
CA THR A 402 4.13 -31.87 -29.16
C THR A 402 3.74 -32.92 -30.16
N GLN A 403 2.46 -33.24 -30.26
CA GLN A 403 1.87 -34.07 -31.30
C GLN A 403 1.42 -33.17 -32.44
N ARG A 404 1.74 -33.60 -33.68
CA ARG A 404 1.36 -32.95 -34.94
C ARG A 404 0.92 -34.00 -35.95
N ASP A 405 0.20 -33.61 -37.01
CA ASP A 405 -0.10 -34.47 -38.15
C ASP A 405 1.18 -35.09 -38.75
N SER A 406 2.28 -34.33 -38.74
CA SER A 406 3.59 -34.76 -39.26
C SER A 406 4.38 -35.69 -38.34
N GLY A 407 3.86 -36.00 -37.13
CA GLY A 407 4.52 -36.83 -36.14
C GLY A 407 4.70 -36.18 -34.79
N ALA A 408 5.30 -36.90 -33.87
CA ALA A 408 5.56 -36.47 -32.51
C ALA A 408 6.97 -35.88 -32.36
N ASP A 409 7.10 -34.85 -31.52
CA ASP A 409 8.37 -34.19 -31.22
C ASP A 409 8.50 -33.99 -29.68
N ALA A 410 9.59 -34.53 -29.13
CA ALA A 410 9.90 -34.39 -27.70
C ALA A 410 11.19 -33.63 -27.50
N ARG A 411 11.14 -32.52 -26.73
CA ARG A 411 12.28 -31.61 -26.54
C ARG A 411 12.58 -31.40 -25.06
N PRO A 412 13.70 -31.89 -24.58
CA PRO A 412 14.17 -31.54 -23.25
C PRO A 412 14.63 -30.10 -23.20
N TYR A 413 14.51 -29.48 -22.04
CA TYR A 413 15.00 -28.14 -21.76
C TYR A 413 15.60 -27.98 -20.36
N GLY A 414 16.45 -26.98 -20.22
CA GLY A 414 17.07 -26.61 -18.96
C GLY A 414 16.95 -25.12 -18.68
N MET A 415 16.92 -24.79 -17.41
CA MET A 415 16.86 -23.42 -16.90
C MET A 415 17.89 -23.24 -15.81
N LEU A 416 18.54 -22.07 -15.80
CA LEU A 416 19.49 -21.67 -14.77
C LEU A 416 19.19 -20.23 -14.37
N SER A 417 19.12 -19.95 -13.08
CA SER A 417 19.11 -18.59 -12.52
C SER A 417 20.26 -18.46 -11.53
N TYR A 418 21.18 -17.56 -11.77
CA TYR A 418 22.37 -17.38 -10.95
C TYR A 418 22.61 -15.91 -10.57
N GLY A 419 22.82 -15.68 -9.28
CA GLY A 419 23.20 -14.39 -8.71
C GLY A 419 24.73 -14.22 -8.67
N LEU A 420 25.28 -13.46 -9.61
CA LEU A 420 26.70 -13.12 -9.63
C LEU A 420 27.07 -12.14 -8.50
N ARG A 421 26.17 -11.20 -8.20
CA ARG A 421 26.22 -10.23 -7.10
C ARG A 421 24.80 -9.97 -6.58
N PRO A 422 24.60 -9.36 -5.41
CA PRO A 422 23.26 -9.02 -4.94
C PRO A 422 22.40 -8.29 -5.99
N GLU A 423 23.00 -7.33 -6.68
CA GLU A 423 22.34 -6.49 -7.69
C GLU A 423 22.44 -7.02 -9.13
N LEU A 424 23.22 -8.10 -9.38
CA LEU A 424 23.52 -8.63 -10.73
C LEU A 424 23.10 -10.09 -10.87
N ARG A 425 22.20 -10.35 -11.81
CA ARG A 425 21.61 -11.68 -12.06
C ARG A 425 21.79 -12.12 -13.49
N MET A 426 21.90 -13.43 -13.67
CA MET A 426 21.93 -14.12 -14.95
C MET A 426 20.86 -15.21 -15.00
N GLU A 427 20.12 -15.26 -16.09
CA GLU A 427 19.18 -16.35 -16.39
C GLU A 427 19.56 -16.98 -17.73
N LEU A 428 19.49 -18.28 -17.81
CA LEU A 428 19.74 -19.06 -19.03
C LEU A 428 18.58 -20.04 -19.23
N ARG A 429 18.09 -20.13 -20.45
CA ARG A 429 17.08 -21.10 -20.89
C ARG A 429 17.57 -21.78 -22.16
N LEU A 430 17.61 -23.08 -22.13
CA LEU A 430 18.08 -23.93 -23.25
C LEU A 430 17.01 -24.95 -23.55
N ARG A 431 16.58 -25.05 -24.80
CA ARG A 431 15.69 -26.11 -25.31
C ARG A 431 16.36 -26.77 -26.50
N ALA A 432 16.49 -28.08 -26.46
CA ALA A 432 17.21 -28.84 -27.46
C ALA A 432 16.69 -28.54 -28.89
N GLY A 433 17.63 -28.13 -29.76
CA GLY A 433 17.36 -27.85 -31.18
C GLY A 433 16.42 -26.66 -31.47
N ALA A 434 16.02 -25.88 -30.46
CA ALA A 434 14.98 -24.87 -30.66
C ALA A 434 15.26 -23.49 -29.99
N LEU A 435 15.93 -23.47 -28.85
CA LEU A 435 16.14 -22.21 -28.11
C LEU A 435 17.44 -22.26 -27.32
N ALA A 436 18.21 -21.20 -27.41
CA ALA A 436 19.22 -20.84 -26.42
C ALA A 436 19.04 -19.35 -26.10
N HIS A 437 18.62 -19.01 -24.88
CA HIS A 437 18.32 -17.64 -24.48
C HIS A 437 18.99 -17.32 -23.15
N GLY A 438 19.83 -16.29 -23.14
CA GLY A 438 20.45 -15.77 -21.95
C GLY A 438 19.99 -14.34 -21.66
N THR A 439 19.82 -14.03 -20.39
CA THR A 439 19.52 -12.68 -19.91
C THR A 439 20.44 -12.37 -18.75
N VAL A 440 21.08 -11.21 -18.80
CA VAL A 440 21.84 -10.64 -17.68
C VAL A 440 21.23 -9.30 -17.36
N TYR A 441 20.98 -9.04 -16.08
CA TYR A 441 20.39 -7.78 -15.66
C TYR A 441 20.89 -7.34 -14.30
N ARG A 442 20.99 -6.03 -14.15
CA ARG A 442 21.37 -5.36 -12.93
C ARG A 442 20.32 -4.31 -12.58
N TYR A 443 20.07 -4.18 -11.30
CA TYR A 443 19.19 -3.13 -10.76
C TYR A 443 19.74 -2.62 -9.44
N ASP A 444 19.88 -1.29 -9.32
CA ASP A 444 20.25 -0.60 -8.10
C ASP A 444 19.48 0.73 -7.95
N ARG A 445 19.80 1.53 -6.94
CA ARG A 445 19.14 2.83 -6.69
C ARG A 445 19.23 3.84 -7.84
N TYR A 446 20.23 3.71 -8.69
CA TYR A 446 20.45 4.60 -9.83
C TYR A 446 19.75 4.13 -11.10
N GLY A 447 19.05 3.00 -11.05
CA GLY A 447 18.36 2.42 -12.18
C GLY A 447 18.78 0.99 -12.47
N GLY A 448 18.62 0.58 -13.71
CA GLY A 448 18.98 -0.76 -14.11
C GLY A 448 19.23 -0.90 -15.59
N TRP A 449 19.86 -2.01 -15.94
CA TRP A 449 19.99 -2.44 -17.32
C TRP A 449 19.72 -3.95 -17.44
N ARG A 450 19.24 -4.34 -18.60
CA ARG A 450 18.98 -5.72 -18.98
C ARG A 450 19.56 -5.95 -20.37
N LEU A 451 20.35 -7.00 -20.50
CA LEU A 451 20.84 -7.52 -21.77
C LEU A 451 20.29 -8.92 -21.94
N SER A 452 19.64 -9.19 -23.05
CA SER A 452 19.14 -10.50 -23.42
C SER A 452 19.52 -10.81 -24.83
N GLY A 453 19.78 -12.06 -25.10
CA GLY A 453 20.13 -12.51 -26.45
C GLY A 453 20.17 -14.02 -26.55
N GLY A 454 20.16 -14.49 -27.75
CA GLY A 454 20.16 -15.89 -27.98
C GLY A 454 19.88 -16.28 -29.43
N TRP A 455 19.65 -17.55 -29.56
CA TRP A 455 19.26 -18.18 -30.81
C TRP A 455 17.91 -18.88 -30.64
N GLN A 456 17.02 -18.64 -31.57
CA GLN A 456 15.70 -19.26 -31.60
C GLN A 456 15.39 -19.82 -33.00
N ARG A 457 15.06 -21.09 -33.08
CA ARG A 457 14.48 -21.68 -34.26
C ARG A 457 12.98 -21.52 -34.19
N GLN A 458 12.42 -20.97 -35.24
CA GLN A 458 10.99 -20.68 -35.27
C GLN A 458 10.25 -21.89 -35.83
N ASP A 459 9.66 -22.66 -34.96
CA ASP A 459 8.96 -23.87 -35.36
C ASP A 459 7.44 -23.79 -35.38
N GLU A 460 6.84 -22.78 -34.75
CA GLU A 460 5.46 -23.06 -34.32
C GLU A 460 4.47 -21.89 -34.22
N VAL A 461 4.88 -20.67 -34.30
CA VAL A 461 3.94 -19.52 -34.06
C VAL A 461 4.04 -18.42 -35.11
N ALA A 462 5.09 -18.36 -35.87
CA ALA A 462 5.23 -17.42 -36.96
C ALA A 462 6.01 -18.02 -38.12
N SER A 463 5.56 -17.78 -39.31
CA SER A 463 6.02 -18.27 -40.61
C SER A 463 7.46 -17.95 -41.04
N LEU A 464 8.43 -17.96 -40.15
CA LEU A 464 9.84 -17.79 -40.53
C LEU A 464 10.58 -19.11 -40.52
N ALA A 465 11.06 -19.50 -41.67
CA ALA A 465 11.63 -20.81 -41.93
C ALA A 465 13.08 -20.98 -41.40
N GLU A 466 13.75 -19.93 -40.95
CA GLU A 466 15.14 -19.96 -40.58
C GLU A 466 15.41 -19.62 -39.13
N PRO A 467 16.41 -20.22 -38.47
CA PRO A 467 16.80 -19.86 -37.12
C PRO A 467 17.30 -18.43 -37.05
N VAL A 468 16.88 -17.69 -36.05
CA VAL A 468 17.19 -16.28 -35.91
C VAL A 468 18.01 -16.05 -34.65
N TRP A 469 19.13 -15.38 -34.80
CA TRP A 469 19.84 -14.77 -33.67
C TRP A 469 19.17 -13.45 -33.28
N PHE A 470 19.06 -13.22 -32.01
CA PHE A 470 18.51 -11.97 -31.50
C PHE A 470 19.31 -11.44 -30.33
N GLY A 471 19.32 -10.14 -30.19
CA GLY A 471 19.88 -9.45 -29.03
C GLY A 471 19.02 -8.24 -28.68
N GLU A 472 18.73 -8.04 -27.42
CA GLU A 472 18.02 -6.88 -26.94
C GLU A 472 18.70 -6.35 -25.67
N GLY A 473 18.96 -5.04 -25.65
CA GLY A 473 19.48 -4.34 -24.49
C GLY A 473 18.52 -3.23 -24.08
N THR A 474 18.24 -3.12 -22.79
CA THR A 474 17.49 -2.00 -22.23
C THR A 474 18.26 -1.45 -21.03
N ALA A 475 18.33 -0.13 -20.91
CA ALA A 475 18.92 0.53 -19.75
C ALA A 475 18.04 1.72 -19.36
N ALA A 476 17.84 1.90 -18.06
CA ALA A 476 17.20 3.06 -17.49
C ALA A 476 18.03 3.53 -16.30
N LEU A 477 18.58 4.74 -16.38
CA LEU A 477 19.38 5.36 -15.34
C LEU A 477 18.62 6.56 -14.78
N LYS A 478 18.52 6.64 -13.48
CA LYS A 478 17.85 7.72 -12.76
C LYS A 478 18.86 8.46 -11.88
N GLY A 479 18.93 9.77 -12.00
CA GLY A 479 19.82 10.58 -11.20
C GLY A 479 19.20 11.93 -10.84
N PRO A 480 19.62 12.55 -9.71
CA PRO A 480 19.26 13.92 -9.40
C PRO A 480 20.03 14.88 -10.33
N LEU A 481 19.32 15.85 -10.89
CA LEU A 481 19.95 17.02 -11.50
C LEU A 481 20.17 18.11 -10.44
N PRO A 482 21.18 18.98 -10.60
CA PRO A 482 21.33 20.14 -9.74
C PRO A 482 20.05 21.00 -9.69
N GLY A 483 19.54 21.25 -8.48
CA GLY A 483 18.32 22.00 -8.23
C GLY A 483 17.19 21.14 -7.64
N ARG A 484 16.34 21.75 -6.78
CA ARG A 484 15.24 21.05 -6.11
C ARG A 484 14.21 20.52 -7.11
N GLY A 485 13.82 19.25 -6.96
CA GLY A 485 12.75 18.62 -7.74
C GLY A 485 13.09 18.26 -9.18
N ARG A 486 14.35 18.27 -9.56
CA ARG A 486 14.79 17.86 -10.91
C ARG A 486 15.24 16.41 -10.91
N THR A 487 14.68 15.62 -11.83
CA THR A 487 15.09 14.22 -12.06
C THR A 487 15.44 14.05 -13.53
N LEU A 488 16.49 13.28 -13.80
CA LEU A 488 16.86 12.86 -15.14
C LEU A 488 16.72 11.35 -15.23
N ILE A 489 16.01 10.88 -16.25
CA ILE A 489 15.93 9.47 -16.59
C ILE A 489 16.50 9.32 -17.99
N LEU A 490 17.58 8.55 -18.10
CA LEU A 490 18.15 8.13 -19.39
C LEU A 490 17.68 6.71 -19.70
N GLN A 491 17.21 6.49 -20.90
CA GLN A 491 16.73 5.19 -21.38
C GLN A 491 17.41 4.86 -22.69
N ALA A 492 17.82 3.61 -22.85
CA ALA A 492 18.33 3.11 -24.10
C ALA A 492 17.77 1.71 -24.36
N ARG A 493 17.44 1.42 -25.61
CA ARG A 493 17.02 0.12 -26.10
C ARG A 493 17.73 -0.18 -27.41
N ALA A 494 18.28 -1.37 -27.53
CA ALA A 494 18.82 -1.85 -28.78
C ALA A 494 18.26 -3.24 -29.08
N ARG A 495 18.01 -3.52 -30.35
CA ARG A 495 17.53 -4.82 -30.83
C ARG A 495 18.25 -5.17 -32.13
N SER A 496 18.77 -6.38 -32.20
CA SER A 496 19.33 -6.95 -33.40
C SER A 496 18.62 -8.26 -33.73
N ARG A 497 18.36 -8.49 -35.01
CA ARG A 497 17.89 -9.76 -35.54
C ARG A 497 18.96 -10.27 -36.51
N GLY A 498 19.24 -11.57 -36.49
CA GLY A 498 20.24 -12.20 -37.33
C GLY A 498 19.80 -12.45 -38.77
N ASP A 499 18.79 -11.74 -39.27
CA ASP A 499 18.23 -11.84 -40.62
C ASP A 499 18.90 -10.88 -41.64
N GLY A 500 20.02 -10.29 -41.27
CA GLY A 500 20.74 -9.30 -42.11
C GLY A 500 20.14 -7.89 -42.04
N ALA A 501 19.05 -7.68 -41.30
CA ALA A 501 18.52 -6.34 -41.08
C ALA A 501 19.44 -5.51 -40.18
N ALA A 502 19.50 -4.20 -40.44
CA ALA A 502 20.27 -3.27 -39.61
C ALA A 502 19.74 -3.31 -38.14
N PRO A 503 20.63 -3.23 -37.15
CA PRO A 503 20.22 -3.21 -35.77
C PRO A 503 19.35 -1.97 -35.48
N ALA A 504 18.22 -2.20 -34.81
CA ALA A 504 17.35 -1.12 -34.35
C ALA A 504 17.80 -0.64 -32.97
N TRP A 505 17.84 0.65 -32.75
CA TRP A 505 18.12 1.21 -31.43
C TRP A 505 17.28 2.47 -31.13
N GLN A 506 17.08 2.70 -29.88
CA GLN A 506 16.39 3.86 -29.33
C GLN A 506 17.16 4.40 -28.14
N ALA A 507 17.36 5.69 -28.10
CA ALA A 507 17.89 6.39 -26.92
C ALA A 507 16.92 7.51 -26.52
N GLY A 508 16.72 7.69 -25.23
CA GLY A 508 15.80 8.68 -24.74
C GLY A 508 16.24 9.31 -23.43
N MET A 509 15.77 10.51 -23.20
CA MET A 509 16.02 11.28 -21.99
C MET A 509 14.70 11.90 -21.53
N THR A 510 14.37 11.75 -20.26
CA THR A 510 13.24 12.43 -19.64
C THR A 510 13.73 13.28 -18.48
N SER A 511 13.33 14.53 -18.45
CA SER A 511 13.65 15.48 -17.37
C SER A 511 12.39 16.16 -16.85
N GLY A 512 12.28 16.29 -15.52
CA GLY A 512 11.22 17.03 -14.86
C GLY A 512 11.71 18.38 -14.32
N TYR A 513 10.97 19.43 -14.60
CA TYR A 513 11.18 20.75 -14.04
C TYR A 513 9.86 21.32 -13.49
N GLY A 514 9.75 21.31 -12.18
CA GLY A 514 8.50 21.68 -11.54
C GLY A 514 7.33 20.77 -11.98
N ARG A 515 6.33 21.35 -12.65
CA ARG A 515 5.16 20.61 -13.15
C ARG A 515 5.28 20.13 -14.59
N VAL A 516 6.34 20.54 -15.28
CA VAL A 516 6.56 20.18 -16.69
C VAL A 516 7.54 19.02 -16.75
N GLN A 517 7.18 17.98 -17.49
CA GLN A 517 8.11 16.92 -17.86
C GLN A 517 8.35 16.95 -19.36
N VAL A 518 9.59 16.84 -19.76
CA VAL A 518 10.01 16.82 -21.15
C VAL A 518 10.75 15.51 -21.41
N ALA A 519 10.34 14.80 -22.43
CA ALA A 519 11.01 13.62 -22.93
C ALA A 519 11.53 13.86 -24.35
N LEU A 520 12.76 13.49 -24.59
CA LEU A 520 13.39 13.46 -25.90
C LEU A 520 13.75 12.01 -26.20
N ALA A 521 13.47 11.54 -27.39
CA ALA A 521 13.86 10.21 -27.83
C ALA A 521 14.29 10.24 -29.28
N TYR A 522 15.22 9.38 -29.63
CA TYR A 522 15.61 9.11 -31.01
C TYR A 522 15.59 7.62 -31.23
N GLU A 523 14.98 7.19 -32.31
CA GLU A 523 14.90 5.78 -32.70
C GLU A 523 15.25 5.56 -34.16
N THR A 524 15.94 4.47 -34.44
CA THR A 524 16.26 4.01 -35.79
C THR A 524 16.05 2.50 -35.91
N GLY A 525 15.61 2.03 -37.06
CA GLY A 525 15.38 0.62 -37.36
C GLY A 525 14.11 0.01 -36.74
N PHE A 526 13.42 0.68 -35.83
CA PHE A 526 12.12 0.24 -35.30
C PHE A 526 10.96 0.64 -36.22
N GLN A 527 11.15 1.69 -37.00
CA GLN A 527 10.20 2.21 -37.99
C GLN A 527 10.89 2.33 -39.34
N PRO A 528 10.15 2.44 -40.45
CA PRO A 528 10.72 2.62 -41.78
C PRO A 528 11.60 3.87 -41.92
N VAL A 529 11.44 4.83 -41.03
CA VAL A 529 12.17 6.10 -41.03
C VAL A 529 12.70 6.35 -39.60
N ASP A 530 13.91 6.84 -39.52
CA ASP A 530 14.48 7.30 -38.26
C ASP A 530 13.70 8.47 -37.69
N VAL A 531 13.36 8.41 -36.43
CA VAL A 531 12.47 9.39 -35.77
C VAL A 531 13.09 9.97 -34.51
N ALA A 532 13.11 11.30 -34.45
CA ALA A 532 13.37 12.05 -33.24
C ALA A 532 12.02 12.52 -32.66
N THR A 533 11.75 12.16 -31.42
CA THR A 533 10.52 12.51 -30.70
C THR A 533 10.82 13.54 -29.63
N VAL A 534 10.04 14.60 -29.59
CA VAL A 534 9.96 15.54 -28.45
C VAL A 534 8.57 15.45 -27.87
N GLN A 535 8.48 15.14 -26.59
CA GLN A 535 7.22 15.09 -25.87
C GLN A 535 7.30 15.95 -24.61
N ALA A 536 6.27 16.74 -24.37
CA ALA A 536 6.14 17.50 -23.14
C ALA A 536 4.76 17.24 -22.53
N HIS A 537 4.70 17.12 -21.20
CA HIS A 537 3.44 17.08 -20.48
C HIS A 537 3.50 17.92 -19.22
N THR A 538 2.35 18.45 -18.82
CA THR A 538 2.21 19.28 -17.62
C THR A 538 0.82 19.17 -17.02
N PHE A 539 0.75 19.26 -15.69
CA PHE A 539 -0.50 19.42 -14.97
C PHE A 539 -0.79 20.91 -14.75
N LEU A 540 -1.93 21.36 -15.23
CA LEU A 540 -2.36 22.74 -15.01
C LEU A 540 -2.82 22.95 -13.57
N PRO A 541 -2.39 24.04 -12.90
CA PRO A 541 -2.82 24.35 -11.55
C PRO A 541 -4.32 24.73 -11.52
N ARG A 542 -4.99 24.34 -10.43
CA ARG A 542 -6.45 24.55 -10.25
C ARG A 542 -6.93 25.99 -10.38
N HIS A 543 -6.08 26.97 -10.08
CA HIS A 543 -6.45 28.38 -10.20
C HIS A 543 -6.62 28.86 -11.67
N LEU A 544 -5.96 28.16 -12.63
CA LEU A 544 -6.11 28.45 -14.06
C LEU A 544 -7.37 27.82 -14.66
N VAL A 545 -7.85 26.72 -14.10
CA VAL A 545 -8.96 25.91 -14.63
C VAL A 545 -9.95 25.59 -13.52
N ARG A 546 -10.67 26.60 -13.03
CA ARG A 546 -11.55 26.50 -11.85
C ARG A 546 -12.66 25.44 -11.94
N ARG A 547 -13.13 25.11 -13.15
CA ARG A 547 -14.25 24.17 -13.38
C ARG A 547 -13.82 22.74 -13.73
N LEU A 548 -12.55 22.53 -14.05
CA LEU A 548 -12.01 21.23 -14.45
C LEU A 548 -11.02 20.75 -13.39
N ARG A 549 -11.01 19.44 -13.12
CA ARG A 549 -10.08 18.81 -12.19
C ARG A 549 -9.01 18.05 -12.94
N ASP A 550 -7.80 18.03 -12.39
CA ASP A 550 -6.67 17.23 -12.85
C ASP A 550 -6.37 17.38 -14.36
N VAL A 551 -6.32 18.64 -14.81
CA VAL A 551 -6.08 18.94 -16.23
C VAL A 551 -4.62 18.67 -16.57
N ASN A 552 -4.41 17.69 -17.46
CA ASN A 552 -3.12 17.36 -18.04
C ASN A 552 -3.09 17.82 -19.50
N VAL A 553 -2.02 18.48 -19.89
CA VAL A 553 -1.75 18.87 -21.28
C VAL A 553 -0.51 18.13 -21.73
N ASN A 554 -0.59 17.48 -22.88
CA ASN A 554 0.53 16.81 -23.52
C ASN A 554 0.71 17.31 -24.94
N ALA A 555 1.96 17.44 -25.36
CA ALA A 555 2.32 17.77 -26.73
C ALA A 555 3.40 16.81 -27.19
N ARG A 556 3.32 16.36 -28.43
CA ARG A 556 4.31 15.48 -29.08
C ARG A 556 4.59 15.92 -30.47
N VAL A 557 5.85 15.91 -30.84
CA VAL A 557 6.32 16.13 -32.21
C VAL A 557 7.33 15.04 -32.54
N ASP A 558 7.08 14.34 -33.65
CA ASP A 558 7.97 13.37 -34.25
C ASP A 558 8.60 13.96 -35.51
N TYR A 559 9.91 14.02 -35.59
CA TYR A 559 10.68 14.52 -36.71
C TYR A 559 11.51 13.41 -37.34
N GLY A 560 11.41 13.22 -38.62
CA GLY A 560 12.18 12.21 -39.38
C GLY A 560 12.17 12.49 -40.87
N ALA A 561 13.07 11.92 -41.65
CA ALA A 561 13.20 12.17 -43.09
C ALA A 561 13.22 13.68 -43.43
N ALA A 562 13.94 14.48 -42.65
CA ALA A 562 14.08 15.92 -42.75
C ALA A 562 12.78 16.76 -42.69
N ARG A 563 11.71 16.19 -42.10
CA ARG A 563 10.41 16.88 -41.89
C ARG A 563 9.71 16.39 -40.64
N VAL A 564 8.73 17.16 -40.18
CA VAL A 564 7.80 16.70 -39.13
C VAL A 564 7.00 15.54 -39.69
N GLN A 565 6.99 14.42 -38.98
CA GLN A 565 6.19 13.24 -39.33
C GLN A 565 4.83 13.27 -38.67
N ASN A 566 4.82 13.60 -37.37
CA ASN A 566 3.61 13.72 -36.58
C ASN A 566 3.74 14.90 -35.62
N ALA A 567 2.65 15.62 -35.43
CA ALA A 567 2.54 16.61 -34.36
C ALA A 567 1.18 16.47 -33.70
N SER A 568 1.11 16.45 -32.39
CA SER A 568 -0.13 16.35 -31.65
C SER A 568 -0.10 17.14 -30.34
N VAL A 569 -1.27 17.66 -29.99
CA VAL A 569 -1.53 18.28 -28.69
C VAL A 569 -2.80 17.67 -28.14
N GLY A 570 -2.73 17.24 -26.86
CA GLY A 570 -3.86 16.66 -26.17
C GLY A 570 -4.10 17.34 -24.83
N VAL A 571 -5.34 17.38 -24.44
CA VAL A 571 -5.79 17.84 -23.11
C VAL A 571 -6.65 16.75 -22.50
N MET A 572 -6.28 16.29 -21.32
CA MET A 572 -7.06 15.35 -20.53
C MET A 572 -7.51 16.03 -19.23
N PHE A 573 -8.74 15.83 -18.83
CA PHE A 573 -9.29 16.38 -17.60
C PHE A 573 -10.33 15.43 -16.97
N ARG A 574 -10.55 15.58 -15.69
CA ARG A 574 -11.62 14.89 -14.96
C ARG A 574 -12.94 15.67 -15.07
N ALA A 575 -13.97 14.97 -15.51
CA ALA A 575 -15.36 15.45 -15.57
C ALA A 575 -16.13 14.81 -14.38
N GLY A 576 -16.03 15.44 -13.22
CA GLY A 576 -16.56 14.88 -11.98
C GLY A 576 -15.63 13.84 -11.35
N GLU A 577 -16.19 12.96 -10.50
CA GLU A 577 -15.42 11.93 -9.78
C GLU A 577 -15.30 10.61 -10.56
N TRP A 578 -16.18 10.38 -11.49
CA TRP A 578 -16.37 9.09 -12.17
C TRP A 578 -15.99 9.11 -13.66
N ALA A 579 -15.67 10.27 -14.24
CA ALA A 579 -15.35 10.36 -15.66
C ALA A 579 -14.09 11.17 -15.94
N SER A 580 -13.41 10.82 -17.05
CA SER A 580 -12.32 11.59 -17.65
C SER A 580 -12.53 11.74 -19.14
N VAL A 581 -12.15 12.89 -19.67
CA VAL A 581 -12.23 13.23 -21.09
C VAL A 581 -10.84 13.61 -21.58
N SER A 582 -10.44 13.07 -22.72
CA SER A 582 -9.23 13.48 -23.42
C SER A 582 -9.60 13.92 -24.84
N ILE A 583 -9.10 15.08 -25.24
CA ILE A 583 -9.27 15.63 -26.60
C ILE A 583 -7.85 15.83 -27.13
N ALA A 584 -7.54 15.24 -28.26
CA ALA A 584 -6.24 15.41 -28.91
C ALA A 584 -6.45 15.80 -30.38
N GLY A 585 -5.76 16.86 -30.78
CA GLY A 585 -5.64 17.24 -32.18
C GLY A 585 -4.22 17.00 -32.67
N GLY A 586 -4.08 16.61 -33.94
CA GLY A 586 -2.79 16.32 -34.50
C GLY A 586 -2.74 16.48 -36.02
N TRP A 587 -1.56 16.25 -36.54
CA TRP A 587 -1.28 16.24 -37.98
C TRP A 587 -0.23 15.14 -38.26
N GLN A 588 -0.43 14.44 -39.38
CA GLN A 588 0.48 13.40 -39.87
C GLN A 588 0.95 13.70 -41.28
N ALA A 589 2.25 13.57 -41.50
CA ALA A 589 2.84 13.81 -42.82
C ALA A 589 2.48 12.75 -43.86
N SER A 590 2.20 11.53 -43.44
CA SER A 590 1.82 10.42 -44.33
C SER A 590 0.48 10.64 -45.02
N THR A 591 -0.46 11.27 -44.34
CA THR A 591 -1.79 11.59 -44.86
C THR A 591 -1.93 13.02 -45.31
N GLY A 592 -1.04 13.92 -44.86
CA GLY A 592 -1.11 15.37 -45.11
C GLY A 592 -2.32 16.05 -44.47
N ALA A 593 -3.06 15.33 -43.61
CA ALA A 593 -4.34 15.75 -43.07
C ALA A 593 -4.30 15.96 -41.55
N PRO A 594 -5.16 16.85 -41.02
CA PRO A 594 -5.36 16.95 -39.59
C PRO A 594 -6.06 15.72 -39.02
N SER A 595 -5.75 15.38 -37.79
CA SER A 595 -6.40 14.32 -36.98
C SER A 595 -7.04 14.90 -35.73
N LEU A 596 -8.18 14.36 -35.35
CA LEU A 596 -8.87 14.66 -34.10
C LEU A 596 -9.19 13.33 -33.41
N ALA A 597 -8.85 13.23 -32.11
CA ALA A 597 -9.22 12.10 -31.27
C ALA A 597 -9.92 12.59 -30.01
N LEU A 598 -11.00 11.92 -29.65
CA LEU A 598 -11.77 12.13 -28.44
C LEU A 598 -11.80 10.81 -27.66
N THR A 599 -11.34 10.83 -26.42
CA THR A 599 -11.47 9.69 -25.52
C THR A 599 -12.33 10.08 -24.34
N PHE A 600 -13.33 9.26 -24.06
CA PHE A 600 -14.16 9.36 -22.88
C PHE A 600 -14.03 8.08 -22.07
N ILE A 601 -13.69 8.18 -20.80
CA ILE A 601 -13.59 7.06 -19.85
C ILE A 601 -14.50 7.37 -18.68
N ALA A 602 -15.41 6.45 -18.36
CA ALA A 602 -16.28 6.54 -17.19
C ALA A 602 -16.16 5.27 -16.34
N ARG A 603 -16.15 5.44 -15.03
CA ARG A 603 -16.13 4.34 -14.06
C ARG A 603 -17.20 4.59 -13.02
N SER A 604 -18.19 3.73 -12.99
CA SER A 604 -19.17 3.65 -11.91
C SER A 604 -18.77 2.53 -10.94
N PRO A 605 -19.37 2.42 -9.77
CA PRO A 605 -19.16 1.26 -8.91
C PRO A 605 -19.51 -0.09 -9.57
N ALA A 606 -20.36 -0.11 -10.59
CA ALA A 606 -20.88 -1.32 -11.22
C ALA A 606 -20.30 -1.65 -12.60
N ALA A 607 -19.76 -0.66 -13.31
CA ALA A 607 -19.30 -0.83 -14.69
C ALA A 607 -18.25 0.22 -15.08
N TYR A 608 -17.37 -0.15 -15.99
CA TYR A 608 -16.55 0.81 -16.72
C TYR A 608 -17.03 0.98 -18.15
N PHE A 609 -16.79 2.15 -18.69
CA PHE A 609 -17.08 2.50 -20.07
C PHE A 609 -15.92 3.32 -20.64
N GLN A 610 -15.51 3.01 -21.87
CA GLN A 610 -14.54 3.79 -22.61
C GLN A 610 -15.02 3.94 -24.05
N ALA A 611 -15.01 5.15 -24.56
CA ALA A 611 -15.25 5.45 -25.97
C ALA A 611 -14.08 6.27 -26.51
N ASN A 612 -13.60 5.86 -27.67
CA ASN A 612 -12.60 6.59 -28.44
C ASN A 612 -13.19 6.88 -29.82
N ALA A 613 -13.30 8.13 -30.20
CA ALA A 613 -13.68 8.54 -31.55
C ALA A 613 -12.49 9.23 -32.21
N PHE A 614 -12.30 8.99 -33.48
CA PHE A 614 -11.23 9.62 -34.26
C PHE A 614 -11.71 10.03 -35.63
N SER A 615 -11.07 11.06 -36.15
CA SER A 615 -11.23 11.51 -37.53
C SER A 615 -9.84 11.87 -38.07
N GLU A 616 -9.50 11.27 -39.22
CA GLU A 616 -8.20 11.46 -39.87
C GLU A 616 -8.30 11.20 -41.37
N ALA A 617 -7.84 12.14 -42.17
CA ALA A 617 -7.74 11.98 -43.65
C ALA A 617 -9.03 11.45 -44.31
N GLY A 618 -10.18 11.96 -43.93
CA GLY A 618 -11.49 11.54 -44.48
C GLY A 618 -11.99 10.19 -43.94
N ARG A 619 -11.25 9.54 -43.06
CA ARG A 619 -11.70 8.35 -42.33
C ARG A 619 -12.15 8.76 -40.93
N SER A 620 -13.30 8.30 -40.53
CA SER A 620 -13.77 8.47 -39.16
C SER A 620 -14.17 7.12 -38.57
N GLY A 621 -13.95 6.99 -37.28
CA GLY A 621 -14.34 5.80 -36.61
C GLY A 621 -14.52 6.02 -35.11
N ALA A 622 -15.11 5.05 -34.45
CA ALA A 622 -15.25 5.00 -33.02
C ALA A 622 -15.00 3.58 -32.52
N PHE A 623 -14.33 3.51 -31.39
CA PHE A 623 -14.14 2.27 -30.66
C PHE A 623 -14.76 2.44 -29.26
N VAL A 624 -15.60 1.50 -28.88
CA VAL A 624 -16.30 1.51 -27.60
C VAL A 624 -15.97 0.23 -26.86
N THR A 625 -15.63 0.36 -25.57
CA THR A 625 -15.56 -0.77 -24.65
C THR A 625 -16.39 -0.47 -23.41
N ALA A 626 -17.09 -1.48 -22.92
CA ALA A 626 -17.77 -1.45 -21.65
C ALA A 626 -17.62 -2.80 -20.97
N GLY A 627 -17.63 -2.81 -19.67
CA GLY A 627 -17.52 -4.08 -18.96
C GLY A 627 -17.83 -3.92 -17.48
N GLY A 628 -17.99 -5.06 -16.85
CA GLY A 628 -18.27 -5.14 -15.43
C GLY A 628 -18.53 -6.57 -15.00
N GLY A 629 -18.86 -6.70 -13.75
CA GLY A 629 -19.20 -8.00 -13.20
C GLY A 629 -20.19 -7.88 -12.06
N VAL A 630 -20.85 -8.98 -11.81
CA VAL A 630 -21.82 -9.11 -10.70
C VAL A 630 -21.53 -10.42 -9.97
N ALA A 631 -21.53 -10.36 -8.67
CA ALA A 631 -21.45 -11.52 -7.80
C ALA A 631 -22.72 -11.62 -6.96
N TRP A 632 -23.29 -12.82 -6.89
CA TRP A 632 -24.48 -13.11 -6.10
C TRP A 632 -24.17 -14.18 -5.04
N GLY A 633 -24.63 -13.94 -3.85
CA GLY A 633 -24.60 -14.88 -2.75
C GLY A 633 -25.86 -14.78 -1.91
N ARG A 634 -26.01 -15.72 -0.98
CA ARG A 634 -27.16 -15.77 -0.08
C ARG A 634 -27.34 -14.47 0.71
N ASP A 635 -26.21 -13.88 1.15
CA ASP A 635 -26.19 -12.75 2.08
C ASP A 635 -25.59 -11.49 1.46
N GLY A 636 -25.37 -11.47 0.14
CA GLY A 636 -24.80 -10.30 -0.52
C GLY A 636 -24.86 -10.34 -2.04
N THR A 637 -24.92 -9.16 -2.63
CA THR A 637 -24.77 -8.93 -4.07
C THR A 637 -23.83 -7.76 -4.28
N ALA A 638 -22.83 -7.92 -5.15
CA ALA A 638 -21.94 -6.84 -5.52
C ALA A 638 -21.87 -6.71 -7.05
N ALA A 639 -21.89 -5.47 -7.51
CA ALA A 639 -21.54 -5.13 -8.87
C ALA A 639 -20.18 -4.41 -8.86
N THR A 640 -19.32 -4.72 -9.82
CA THR A 640 -17.98 -4.13 -9.92
C THR A 640 -17.68 -3.71 -11.36
N PRO A 641 -16.87 -2.68 -11.56
CA PRO A 641 -16.40 -2.30 -12.89
C PRO A 641 -15.29 -3.23 -13.42
N PHE A 642 -14.90 -4.22 -12.65
CA PHE A 642 -13.82 -5.15 -12.98
C PHE A 642 -14.33 -6.59 -13.07
N GLU A 643 -13.47 -7.48 -13.53
CA GLU A 643 -13.76 -8.91 -13.56
C GLU A 643 -14.04 -9.44 -12.14
N THR A 644 -15.16 -10.15 -11.98
CA THR A 644 -15.61 -10.73 -10.70
C THR A 644 -15.18 -12.18 -10.53
N LEU A 645 -14.91 -12.88 -11.66
CA LEU A 645 -14.51 -14.28 -11.64
C LEU A 645 -13.14 -14.47 -10.98
N GLY A 646 -12.97 -15.59 -10.31
CA GLY A 646 -11.73 -15.90 -9.58
C GLY A 646 -11.48 -15.00 -8.36
N ARG A 647 -12.48 -14.18 -7.96
CA ARG A 647 -12.49 -13.41 -6.73
C ARG A 647 -13.43 -14.06 -5.72
N SER A 648 -13.36 -13.59 -4.48
CA SER A 648 -14.21 -14.05 -3.40
C SER A 648 -14.86 -12.85 -2.71
N GLY A 649 -15.91 -13.15 -1.94
CA GLY A 649 -16.51 -12.19 -1.04
C GLY A 649 -16.55 -12.70 0.39
N VAL A 650 -16.77 -11.78 1.31
CA VAL A 650 -17.13 -12.05 2.70
C VAL A 650 -18.39 -11.28 2.99
N SER A 651 -19.35 -11.94 3.64
CA SER A 651 -20.60 -11.32 4.08
C SER A 651 -20.94 -11.79 5.49
N GLY A 652 -21.80 -11.08 6.18
CA GLY A 652 -22.24 -11.46 7.52
C GLY A 652 -23.02 -10.35 8.18
N ARG A 653 -23.21 -10.49 9.47
CA ARG A 653 -23.90 -9.51 10.30
C ARG A 653 -23.01 -8.98 11.41
N VAL A 654 -23.21 -7.73 11.74
CA VAL A 654 -22.69 -7.14 12.97
C VAL A 654 -23.88 -6.94 13.90
N PHE A 655 -23.78 -7.40 15.11
CA PHE A 655 -24.87 -7.38 16.10
C PHE A 655 -24.32 -7.09 17.49
N VAL A 656 -25.20 -6.61 18.38
CA VAL A 656 -24.85 -6.40 19.78
C VAL A 656 -25.08 -7.71 20.54
N ASP A 657 -24.00 -8.39 20.85
CA ASP A 657 -24.00 -9.65 21.60
C ASP A 657 -24.15 -9.34 23.10
N GLU A 658 -25.35 -9.49 23.60
CA GLU A 658 -25.66 -9.13 24.99
C GLU A 658 -25.20 -10.19 26.00
N ASN A 659 -25.10 -11.45 25.58
CA ASN A 659 -24.71 -12.57 26.45
C ASN A 659 -23.25 -13.01 26.23
N ALA A 660 -22.54 -12.38 25.28
CA ALA A 660 -21.14 -12.65 24.91
C ALA A 660 -20.87 -14.10 24.47
N ASN A 661 -21.82 -14.75 23.80
CA ASN A 661 -21.67 -16.09 23.27
C ASN A 661 -21.11 -16.15 21.83
N GLY A 662 -20.98 -14.99 21.16
CA GLY A 662 -20.46 -14.85 19.81
C GLY A 662 -21.41 -15.25 18.68
N VAL A 663 -22.68 -15.55 19.00
CA VAL A 663 -23.71 -15.98 18.05
C VAL A 663 -24.92 -15.06 18.17
N MET A 664 -25.44 -14.61 17.04
CA MET A 664 -26.63 -13.76 17.04
C MET A 664 -27.85 -14.53 17.49
N ASP A 665 -28.36 -14.21 18.67
CA ASP A 665 -29.58 -14.80 19.27
C ASP A 665 -30.84 -14.01 18.91
N PRO A 666 -32.04 -14.66 19.01
CA PRO A 666 -33.29 -13.96 18.85
C PRO A 666 -33.47 -12.87 19.92
N GLY A 667 -33.63 -11.64 19.49
CA GLY A 667 -33.81 -10.47 20.37
C GLY A 667 -32.61 -9.56 20.45
N GLU A 668 -31.45 -9.99 19.98
CA GLU A 668 -30.25 -9.14 19.88
C GLU A 668 -30.35 -8.12 18.75
N GLU A 669 -29.83 -6.92 19.00
CA GLU A 669 -29.95 -5.79 18.09
C GLU A 669 -28.92 -5.86 16.96
N PRO A 670 -29.34 -5.74 15.67
CA PRO A 670 -28.38 -5.57 14.57
C PRO A 670 -27.69 -4.20 14.65
N ALA A 671 -26.38 -4.18 14.46
CA ALA A 671 -25.58 -2.96 14.52
C ALA A 671 -25.45 -2.33 13.11
N ARG A 672 -26.08 -1.16 12.94
CA ARG A 672 -26.09 -0.40 11.67
C ARG A 672 -24.94 0.59 11.58
N LEU A 673 -24.52 0.92 10.35
CA LEU A 673 -23.48 1.91 10.04
C LEU A 673 -22.14 1.59 10.71
N VAL A 674 -21.87 0.32 10.96
CA VAL A 674 -20.59 -0.15 11.50
C VAL A 674 -19.63 -0.39 10.35
N PRO A 675 -18.46 0.24 10.34
CA PRO A 675 -17.43 -0.01 9.33
C PRO A 675 -16.72 -1.34 9.61
N VAL A 676 -16.68 -2.20 8.59
CA VAL A 676 -16.04 -3.52 8.62
C VAL A 676 -14.88 -3.54 7.62
N VAL A 677 -13.74 -4.08 8.03
CA VAL A 677 -12.57 -4.29 7.18
C VAL A 677 -12.42 -5.78 6.87
N VAL A 678 -12.28 -6.10 5.60
CA VAL A 678 -12.14 -7.46 5.08
C VAL A 678 -10.91 -7.53 4.19
N GLY A 679 -9.77 -7.97 4.73
CA GLY A 679 -8.52 -8.11 3.96
C GLY A 679 -8.08 -6.84 3.21
N GLY A 680 -8.40 -5.65 3.73
CA GLY A 680 -8.12 -4.36 3.10
C GLY A 680 -9.30 -3.71 2.36
N GLU A 681 -10.34 -4.47 2.01
CA GLU A 681 -11.61 -3.94 1.51
C GLU A 681 -12.47 -3.42 2.66
N ARG A 682 -13.26 -2.37 2.42
CA ARG A 682 -14.14 -1.76 3.43
C ARG A 682 -15.59 -1.95 3.06
N ALA A 683 -16.39 -2.31 4.05
CA ALA A 683 -17.85 -2.37 3.96
C ALA A 683 -18.46 -1.64 5.16
N VAL A 684 -19.72 -1.23 5.02
CA VAL A 684 -20.49 -0.61 6.10
C VAL A 684 -21.78 -1.37 6.23
N THR A 685 -22.21 -1.66 7.46
CA THR A 685 -23.42 -2.42 7.73
C THR A 685 -24.70 -1.63 7.38
N ASP A 686 -25.69 -2.35 6.83
CA ASP A 686 -27.03 -1.83 6.55
C ASP A 686 -27.89 -1.73 7.83
N ARG A 687 -29.21 -1.46 7.66
CA ARG A 687 -30.16 -1.33 8.78
C ARG A 687 -30.36 -2.63 9.54
N GLU A 688 -30.21 -3.76 8.88
CA GLU A 688 -30.32 -5.12 9.42
C GLU A 688 -28.96 -5.65 9.91
N GLY A 689 -27.95 -4.77 10.04
CA GLY A 689 -26.61 -5.11 10.48
C GLY A 689 -25.80 -5.93 9.46
N ARG A 690 -26.27 -6.11 8.22
CA ARG A 690 -25.61 -6.94 7.21
C ARG A 690 -24.52 -6.16 6.52
N TYR A 691 -23.41 -6.81 6.24
CA TYR A 691 -22.34 -6.30 5.41
C TYR A 691 -21.95 -7.30 4.33
N ALA A 692 -21.41 -6.82 3.23
CA ALA A 692 -20.84 -7.62 2.17
C ALA A 692 -19.67 -6.87 1.52
N ALA A 693 -18.54 -7.54 1.39
CA ALA A 693 -17.36 -7.07 0.68
C ALA A 693 -17.00 -8.10 -0.40
N TRP A 694 -16.79 -7.64 -1.64
CA TRP A 694 -16.36 -8.47 -2.76
C TRP A 694 -15.02 -7.99 -3.29
N GLY A 695 -14.25 -8.87 -3.91
CA GLY A 695 -12.97 -8.54 -4.54
C GLY A 695 -11.75 -9.09 -3.80
N VAL A 696 -11.95 -9.74 -2.65
CA VAL A 696 -10.85 -10.35 -1.89
C VAL A 696 -10.26 -11.56 -2.59
N LEU A 697 -9.00 -11.87 -2.26
CA LEU A 697 -8.28 -12.99 -2.85
C LEU A 697 -8.79 -14.33 -2.26
N PRO A 698 -9.20 -15.30 -3.10
CA PRO A 698 -9.56 -16.62 -2.62
C PRO A 698 -8.34 -17.37 -2.07
N TYR A 699 -8.56 -18.33 -1.18
CA TYR A 699 -7.54 -19.19 -0.57
C TYR A 699 -6.50 -18.49 0.32
N ALA A 700 -6.34 -17.18 0.22
CA ALA A 700 -5.47 -16.41 1.11
C ALA A 700 -6.05 -16.32 2.53
N VAL A 701 -5.21 -16.34 3.55
CA VAL A 701 -5.63 -16.00 4.91
C VAL A 701 -5.84 -14.49 4.96
N LEU A 702 -7.03 -14.08 5.34
CA LEU A 702 -7.33 -12.68 5.51
C LEU A 702 -8.05 -12.41 6.83
N PRO A 703 -7.74 -11.27 7.46
CA PRO A 703 -8.44 -10.80 8.65
C PRO A 703 -9.77 -10.16 8.25
N VAL A 704 -10.78 -10.39 9.10
CA VAL A 704 -12.07 -9.72 9.06
C VAL A 704 -12.35 -9.16 10.44
N GLY A 705 -12.59 -7.87 10.52
CA GLY A 705 -12.80 -7.20 11.79
C GLY A 705 -13.54 -5.88 11.65
N ILE A 706 -13.85 -5.26 12.76
CA ILE A 706 -14.53 -3.97 12.83
C ILE A 706 -13.48 -2.84 12.89
N ASP A 707 -13.64 -1.82 12.05
CA ASP A 707 -12.82 -0.62 12.09
C ASP A 707 -13.23 0.27 13.28
N THR A 708 -12.62 0.03 14.41
CA THR A 708 -12.94 0.73 15.66
C THR A 708 -12.58 2.22 15.64
N LEU A 709 -11.68 2.63 14.76
CA LEU A 709 -11.29 4.05 14.63
C LEU A 709 -12.38 4.89 13.96
N ASN A 710 -13.14 4.27 13.07
CA ASN A 710 -14.23 4.93 12.32
C ASN A 710 -15.64 4.53 12.81
N MET A 711 -15.72 3.78 13.91
CA MET A 711 -16.99 3.38 14.51
C MET A 711 -17.59 4.53 15.34
N ALA A 712 -18.83 4.92 15.03
CA ALA A 712 -19.51 6.02 15.72
C ALA A 712 -19.95 5.66 17.15
N ALA A 713 -20.23 4.38 17.43
CA ALA A 713 -20.68 3.92 18.75
C ALA A 713 -19.50 3.84 19.72
N THR A 714 -19.53 4.68 20.77
CA THR A 714 -18.44 4.75 21.76
C THR A 714 -18.60 3.75 22.90
N ASP A 715 -19.82 3.25 23.11
CA ASP A 715 -20.22 2.31 24.15
C ASP A 715 -20.11 0.84 23.72
N LEU A 716 -19.70 0.57 22.48
CA LEU A 716 -19.54 -0.75 21.91
C LEU A 716 -18.08 -1.03 21.58
N SER A 717 -17.65 -2.29 21.67
CA SER A 717 -16.34 -2.78 21.27
C SER A 717 -16.48 -4.13 20.58
N PRO A 718 -15.62 -4.47 19.63
CA PRO A 718 -15.61 -5.82 19.06
C PRO A 718 -15.49 -6.90 20.14
N GLY A 719 -16.36 -7.90 20.08
CA GLY A 719 -16.27 -9.08 20.95
C GLY A 719 -15.10 -9.99 20.58
N VAL A 720 -14.70 -9.96 19.30
CA VAL A 720 -13.53 -10.63 18.76
C VAL A 720 -12.69 -9.59 18.03
N ALA A 721 -11.40 -9.54 18.30
CA ALA A 721 -10.51 -8.53 17.70
C ALA A 721 -10.46 -8.66 16.16
N GLU A 722 -10.21 -9.87 15.66
CA GLU A 722 -10.20 -10.21 14.23
C GLU A 722 -10.56 -11.68 14.05
N SER A 723 -11.29 -11.99 12.99
CA SER A 723 -11.56 -13.36 12.55
C SER A 723 -10.72 -13.68 11.33
N LEU A 724 -9.87 -14.70 11.39
CA LEU A 724 -9.08 -15.16 10.25
C LEU A 724 -9.85 -16.20 9.44
N LEU A 725 -9.88 -16.05 8.14
CA LEU A 725 -10.55 -17.00 7.25
C LEU A 725 -9.81 -17.16 5.91
N ARG A 726 -10.14 -18.26 5.20
CA ARG A 726 -9.74 -18.51 3.80
C ARG A 726 -11.01 -18.53 2.93
N PRO A 727 -11.24 -17.53 2.09
CA PRO A 727 -12.43 -17.48 1.26
C PRO A 727 -12.38 -18.48 0.10
N THR A 728 -13.57 -18.96 -0.29
CA THR A 728 -13.74 -19.79 -1.48
C THR A 728 -13.96 -18.90 -2.72
N PRO A 729 -13.37 -19.21 -3.90
CA PRO A 729 -13.59 -18.42 -5.10
C PRO A 729 -15.06 -18.43 -5.54
N ASN A 730 -15.50 -17.34 -6.18
CA ASN A 730 -16.86 -17.15 -6.72
C ASN A 730 -17.99 -17.27 -5.67
N LEU A 731 -17.66 -17.11 -4.37
CA LEU A 731 -18.60 -17.31 -3.27
C LEU A 731 -18.39 -16.26 -2.17
N TYR A 732 -19.48 -15.84 -1.52
CA TYR A 732 -19.42 -15.13 -0.26
C TYR A 732 -19.22 -16.11 0.92
N THR A 733 -18.17 -15.89 1.70
CA THR A 733 -17.90 -16.63 2.94
C THR A 733 -18.59 -15.89 4.09
N PRO A 734 -19.52 -16.54 4.83
CA PRO A 734 -20.22 -15.88 5.94
C PRO A 734 -19.32 -15.75 7.16
N VAL A 735 -19.32 -14.56 7.78
CA VAL A 735 -18.64 -14.24 9.05
C VAL A 735 -19.48 -13.23 9.80
N ASP A 736 -20.00 -13.62 10.96
CA ASP A 736 -20.70 -12.72 11.84
C ASP A 736 -19.72 -12.11 12.87
N LEU A 737 -19.93 -10.83 13.18
CA LEU A 737 -19.03 -10.06 14.05
C LEU A 737 -19.82 -9.53 15.25
N PRO A 738 -19.60 -10.08 16.45
CA PRO A 738 -20.24 -9.61 17.66
C PRO A 738 -19.64 -8.29 18.14
N LEU A 739 -20.49 -7.36 18.57
CA LEU A 739 -20.15 -6.20 19.37
C LEU A 739 -20.61 -6.41 20.80
N VAL A 740 -19.77 -6.13 21.75
CA VAL A 740 -20.11 -6.20 23.18
C VAL A 740 -20.20 -4.79 23.76
N ARG A 741 -21.13 -4.60 24.68
CA ARG A 741 -21.24 -3.33 25.40
C ARG A 741 -20.01 -3.12 26.27
N THR A 742 -19.53 -1.89 26.29
CA THR A 742 -18.39 -1.49 27.10
C THR A 742 -18.77 -0.33 28.01
N ARG A 743 -18.05 -0.21 29.11
CA ARG A 743 -18.17 0.93 30.00
C ARG A 743 -16.83 1.54 30.31
N GLU A 744 -16.87 2.79 30.63
CA GLU A 744 -15.76 3.49 31.21
C GLU A 744 -15.55 3.02 32.66
N ALA A 745 -14.28 2.88 33.08
CA ALA A 745 -13.97 2.55 34.43
C ALA A 745 -12.79 3.39 34.92
N TYR A 746 -12.88 3.93 36.10
CA TYR A 746 -11.85 4.80 36.66
C TYR A 746 -11.59 4.50 38.13
N GLY A 747 -10.40 4.81 38.58
CA GLY A 747 -9.97 4.63 39.94
C GLY A 747 -8.69 5.42 40.22
N ARG A 748 -8.13 5.18 41.39
CA ARG A 748 -6.92 5.91 41.79
C ARG A 748 -5.89 4.97 42.45
N VAL A 749 -4.61 5.22 42.21
CA VAL A 749 -3.49 4.56 42.90
C VAL A 749 -2.89 5.52 43.91
N ARG A 750 -2.73 5.08 45.18
CA ARG A 750 -2.14 5.89 46.25
C ARG A 750 -1.34 5.04 47.23
N TRP A 751 -0.52 5.69 48.06
CA TRP A 751 0.08 5.02 49.23
C TRP A 751 -0.95 4.81 50.32
N THR A 752 -0.88 3.68 51.03
CA THR A 752 -1.71 3.40 52.21
C THR A 752 -1.56 4.53 53.25
N GLY A 753 -2.72 5.11 53.67
CA GLY A 753 -2.72 6.22 54.61
C GLY A 753 -2.34 7.59 54.04
N ASN A 754 -2.08 7.72 52.74
CA ASN A 754 -1.76 8.98 52.11
C ASN A 754 -2.83 9.29 51.00
N PRO A 755 -3.54 10.43 51.12
CA PRO A 755 -4.54 10.81 50.11
C PRO A 755 -3.93 11.20 48.76
N ARG A 756 -2.62 11.45 48.68
CA ARG A 756 -1.96 11.88 47.46
C ARG A 756 -1.80 10.69 46.50
N GLY A 757 -2.29 10.83 45.26
CA GLY A 757 -2.18 9.84 44.25
C GLY A 757 -0.76 9.69 43.65
N LEU A 758 -0.51 8.58 43.01
CA LEU A 758 0.75 8.20 42.38
C LEU A 758 0.62 8.23 40.86
N GLY A 759 1.28 9.21 40.23
CA GLY A 759 1.32 9.34 38.76
C GLY A 759 2.34 8.43 38.08
N GLY A 760 2.06 8.05 36.82
CA GLY A 760 2.97 7.24 35.99
C GLY A 760 3.00 5.75 36.33
N ILE A 761 2.04 5.24 37.13
CA ILE A 761 1.92 3.84 37.51
C ILE A 761 1.11 3.08 36.46
N THR A 762 1.66 2.02 35.92
CA THR A 762 0.93 1.15 34.98
C THR A 762 -0.01 0.24 35.77
N VAL A 763 -1.30 0.36 35.46
CA VAL A 763 -2.39 -0.47 36.01
C VAL A 763 -2.83 -1.45 34.94
N GLU A 764 -3.00 -2.72 35.29
CA GLU A 764 -3.39 -3.82 34.42
C GLU A 764 -4.77 -4.34 34.83
N ALA A 765 -5.72 -4.38 33.89
CA ALA A 765 -7.02 -5.01 34.04
C ALA A 765 -7.09 -6.28 33.20
N ARG A 766 -7.43 -7.39 33.81
CA ARG A 766 -7.56 -8.71 33.13
C ARG A 766 -8.94 -9.30 33.40
N ARG A 767 -9.59 -9.76 32.33
CA ARG A 767 -10.80 -10.58 32.40
C ARG A 767 -10.43 -12.05 32.19
N ALA A 768 -11.17 -12.97 32.80
CA ALA A 768 -10.97 -14.40 32.58
C ALA A 768 -11.19 -14.73 31.09
N GLY A 769 -10.23 -15.39 30.45
CA GLY A 769 -10.25 -15.71 29.01
C GLY A 769 -9.56 -14.70 28.08
N ASP A 770 -9.16 -13.53 28.57
CA ASP A 770 -8.40 -12.58 27.74
C ASP A 770 -6.93 -13.03 27.64
N GLU A 771 -6.35 -13.00 26.42
CA GLU A 771 -4.96 -13.37 26.16
C GLU A 771 -3.97 -12.41 26.82
N ALA A 772 -4.26 -11.10 26.81
CA ALA A 772 -3.42 -10.06 27.38
C ALA A 772 -4.21 -9.10 28.27
N PRO A 773 -3.59 -8.55 29.34
CA PRO A 773 -4.22 -7.53 30.18
C PRO A 773 -4.33 -6.19 29.42
N ARG A 774 -5.37 -5.43 29.69
CA ARG A 774 -5.47 -4.04 29.28
C ARG A 774 -4.65 -3.16 30.20
N ARG A 775 -3.87 -2.24 29.67
CA ARG A 775 -2.93 -1.42 30.41
C ARG A 775 -3.24 0.05 30.27
N VAL A 776 -3.20 0.78 31.37
CA VAL A 776 -3.26 2.25 31.41
C VAL A 776 -2.27 2.78 32.41
N ALA A 777 -1.74 3.98 32.16
CA ALA A 777 -0.91 4.67 33.13
C ALA A 777 -1.74 5.64 33.97
N THR A 778 -1.42 5.80 35.26
CA THR A 778 -2.04 6.80 36.09
C THR A 778 -1.60 8.21 35.69
N PHE A 779 -2.54 9.16 35.77
CA PHE A 779 -2.26 10.60 35.63
C PHE A 779 -1.44 11.12 36.83
N SER A 780 -1.04 12.37 36.81
CA SER A 780 -0.20 12.99 37.85
C SER A 780 -0.82 12.99 39.25
N ASP A 781 -2.15 12.94 39.32
CA ASP A 781 -2.93 12.87 40.55
C ASP A 781 -3.21 11.45 41.02
N GLY A 782 -2.66 10.44 40.33
CA GLY A 782 -2.84 9.03 40.60
C GLY A 782 -4.12 8.44 40.03
N GLU A 783 -4.95 9.18 39.33
CA GLU A 783 -6.14 8.63 38.67
C GLU A 783 -5.75 7.83 37.45
N PHE A 784 -6.48 6.73 37.22
CA PHE A 784 -6.41 5.95 35.99
C PHE A 784 -7.79 5.79 35.37
N TYR A 785 -7.82 5.62 34.03
CA TYR A 785 -9.03 5.59 33.26
C TYR A 785 -8.96 4.54 32.16
N PHE A 786 -9.90 3.60 32.19
CA PHE A 786 -10.12 2.64 31.12
C PHE A 786 -11.33 3.09 30.28
N PRO A 787 -11.13 3.50 29.04
CA PRO A 787 -12.20 4.08 28.23
C PRO A 787 -13.25 3.07 27.76
N ARG A 788 -12.92 1.79 27.69
CA ARG A 788 -13.77 0.75 27.11
C ARG A 788 -13.49 -0.61 27.74
N LEU A 789 -14.11 -0.95 28.85
CA LEU A 789 -14.09 -2.31 29.41
C LEU A 789 -15.37 -3.04 29.04
N PRO A 790 -15.27 -4.20 28.33
CA PRO A 790 -16.44 -5.07 28.12
C PRO A 790 -17.07 -5.53 29.42
N ALA A 791 -18.36 -5.83 29.36
CA ALA A 791 -19.07 -6.40 30.48
C ALA A 791 -18.40 -7.69 30.98
N GLY A 792 -18.45 -7.90 32.30
CA GLY A 792 -17.85 -9.06 32.94
C GLY A 792 -17.06 -8.74 34.19
N THR A 793 -16.50 -9.78 34.81
CA THR A 793 -15.67 -9.67 36.02
C THR A 793 -14.20 -9.46 35.63
N TRP A 794 -13.63 -8.40 36.16
CA TRP A 794 -12.28 -7.97 35.91
C TRP A 794 -11.42 -8.05 37.17
N THR A 795 -10.18 -8.45 37.01
CA THR A 795 -9.16 -8.40 38.04
C THR A 795 -8.16 -7.28 37.73
N LEU A 796 -7.99 -6.36 38.63
CA LEU A 796 -7.10 -5.21 38.53
C LEU A 796 -5.84 -5.42 39.35
N THR A 797 -4.69 -5.16 38.73
CA THR A 797 -3.37 -5.24 39.37
C THR A 797 -2.51 -4.07 38.92
N VAL A 798 -1.43 -3.79 39.67
CA VAL A 798 -0.38 -2.90 39.23
C VAL A 798 0.72 -3.69 38.52
N ALA A 799 1.23 -3.21 37.41
CA ALA A 799 2.29 -3.88 36.66
C ALA A 799 3.53 -4.12 37.53
N ALA A 800 4.13 -5.29 37.38
CA ALA A 800 5.30 -5.67 38.17
C ALA A 800 6.48 -4.69 38.00
N SER A 801 6.66 -4.11 36.82
CA SER A 801 7.67 -3.09 36.55
C SER A 801 7.48 -1.81 37.37
N SER A 802 6.23 -1.38 37.53
CA SER A 802 5.88 -0.20 38.35
C SER A 802 6.09 -0.50 39.83
N LEU A 803 5.72 -1.68 40.30
CA LEU A 803 5.96 -2.09 41.69
C LEU A 803 7.47 -2.16 42.02
N GLN A 804 8.28 -2.72 41.14
CA GLN A 804 9.74 -2.75 41.28
C GLN A 804 10.35 -1.35 41.31
N ALA A 805 9.95 -0.47 40.39
CA ALA A 805 10.47 0.90 40.34
C ALA A 805 10.19 1.68 41.64
N LEU A 806 9.02 1.46 42.24
CA LEU A 806 8.62 2.10 43.49
C LEU A 806 9.10 1.39 44.75
N ARG A 807 9.66 0.20 44.65
CA ARG A 807 9.90 -0.72 45.80
C ARG A 807 8.64 -0.88 46.65
N ALA A 808 7.51 -1.14 45.95
CA ALA A 808 6.20 -1.22 46.56
C ALA A 808 5.57 -2.59 46.42
N ALA A 809 4.64 -2.91 47.30
CA ALA A 809 3.75 -4.06 47.22
C ALA A 809 2.30 -3.58 47.28
N PRO A 810 1.35 -4.24 46.57
CA PRO A 810 -0.06 -3.89 46.65
C PRO A 810 -0.63 -4.31 48.02
N ASP A 811 -1.55 -3.49 48.60
CA ASP A 811 -2.21 -3.77 49.87
C ASP A 811 -3.69 -3.33 49.77
N PRO A 812 -4.62 -4.25 49.85
CA PRO A 812 -4.52 -5.70 49.80
C PRO A 812 -4.44 -6.21 48.35
N GLN A 813 -4.45 -7.49 48.11
CA GLN A 813 -4.39 -8.26 46.87
C GLN A 813 -5.32 -7.82 45.74
N PRO A 814 -5.25 -8.36 44.51
CA PRO A 814 -5.90 -7.88 43.31
C PRO A 814 -7.36 -7.44 43.52
N ILE A 815 -7.73 -6.24 43.05
CA ILE A 815 -9.10 -5.75 43.15
C ILE A 815 -9.95 -6.45 42.07
N VAL A 816 -11.01 -7.12 42.51
CA VAL A 816 -12.01 -7.68 41.61
C VAL A 816 -13.20 -6.75 41.53
N PHE A 817 -13.59 -6.38 40.31
CA PHE A 817 -14.75 -5.53 40.07
C PHE A 817 -15.56 -6.05 38.89
N THR A 818 -16.82 -5.68 38.80
CA THR A 818 -17.72 -6.12 37.73
C THR A 818 -18.14 -4.94 36.88
N VAL A 819 -17.98 -5.08 35.55
CA VAL A 819 -18.56 -4.18 34.57
C VAL A 819 -19.95 -4.72 34.18
N PRO A 820 -21.04 -3.97 34.40
CA PRO A 820 -22.38 -4.46 34.10
C PRO A 820 -22.62 -4.63 32.59
N SER A 821 -23.45 -5.62 32.21
CA SER A 821 -23.89 -5.86 30.82
C SER A 821 -25.09 -5.01 30.40
N SER A 822 -25.82 -4.44 31.39
CA SER A 822 -27.05 -3.64 31.12
C SER A 822 -26.71 -2.37 30.29
N ALA A 823 -27.63 -1.94 29.45
CA ALA A 823 -27.52 -0.64 28.78
C ALA A 823 -27.42 0.50 29.80
N GLY A 824 -26.48 1.43 29.62
CA GLY A 824 -26.27 2.57 30.49
C GLY A 824 -24.94 3.23 30.20
N SER A 825 -24.78 4.48 30.54
CA SER A 825 -23.56 5.27 30.32
C SER A 825 -22.75 5.53 31.58
N ASP A 826 -23.22 5.09 32.75
CA ASP A 826 -22.57 5.43 34.01
C ASP A 826 -21.21 4.74 34.15
N PRO A 827 -20.13 5.48 34.36
CA PRO A 827 -18.80 4.93 34.55
C PRO A 827 -18.72 4.05 35.80
N VAL A 828 -17.93 2.99 35.75
CA VAL A 828 -17.67 2.12 36.89
C VAL A 828 -16.57 2.72 37.75
N GLN A 829 -16.92 3.10 38.97
CA GLN A 829 -15.94 3.55 39.94
C GLN A 829 -15.26 2.36 40.61
N ILE A 830 -13.94 2.25 40.46
CA ILE A 830 -13.13 1.20 41.03
C ILE A 830 -12.58 1.69 42.39
N PRO A 831 -12.59 0.85 43.42
CA PRO A 831 -11.94 1.19 44.69
C PRO A 831 -10.47 1.58 44.49
N PRO A 832 -9.92 2.50 45.27
CA PRO A 832 -8.54 2.93 45.13
C PRO A 832 -7.57 1.75 45.38
N ILE A 833 -6.54 1.64 44.53
CA ILE A 833 -5.43 0.72 44.74
C ILE A 833 -4.49 1.36 45.76
N GLU A 834 -4.30 0.68 46.89
CA GLU A 834 -3.36 1.13 47.90
C GLU A 834 -2.04 0.36 47.79
N LEU A 835 -0.94 1.08 47.82
CA LEU A 835 0.39 0.51 47.79
C LEU A 835 1.05 0.75 49.15
N ARG A 836 1.87 -0.22 49.58
CA ARG A 836 2.76 -0.10 50.75
C ARG A 836 4.21 -0.31 50.34
N ALA A 837 5.15 0.22 51.11
CA ALA A 837 6.54 -0.07 50.85
C ALA A 837 6.77 -1.60 50.94
N ALA A 838 7.53 -2.14 50.01
CA ALA A 838 7.90 -3.54 50.08
C ALA A 838 8.80 -3.75 51.32
N PRO A 839 8.65 -4.86 52.05
CA PRO A 839 9.41 -5.12 53.24
C PRO A 839 10.93 -5.25 52.99
#